data_72b053dda56be12a5afd3f7aba4987d3
#
_entry.id   72b053dda56be12a5afd3f7aba4987d3
#
_cell.length_a   1.000
_cell.length_b   1.000
_cell.length_c   1.000
_cell.angle_alpha   90.00
_cell.angle_beta   90.00
_cell.angle_gamma   90.00
#
_symmetry.space_group_name_H-M   'P 1'
#
loop_
_entity.id
_entity.type
_entity.pdbx_description
1 polymer ?
#
loop_
_entity_poly.entity_id
_entity_poly.type
_entity_poly.pdbx_seq_one_letter_code
_entity_poly.pdbx_strand_id
1 'polypeptide(L)'
;MDDYRYRGNYEGYAPSDSYYQGNESNPEEDAQSDVTEGHDEEDEIYEGEYQGIPHPDDVKSKQAKMAPSRADGLRGQADMMAERMEDEEQLAHQYETIIDECGHGRFQWTLFFVLGLALMADGVEVFVVSFALPSAEKDMCLSSSKKGMLGLIVYLGMMAGAFILGGLADKLGRKRVLGMSLAINASFASLSSFVQGYGAFLFCRLISGIGYAPVFHHKSIASGLLPILQTFCFFPGWGFSMGTNYHFHSWRVFVIVCALPCTVSMVALKFMPESPRFLLEMGKHDEAWMILKQVHDTNMRAKGTPEKVFTVSHIKTPKQMDEFIEIQSSTGTWYQRWLVRFMTIFKQVWDNALYCVMGPYRMNTLILAVVWFTMALSYYGLTVWFPDMIRYFQDEEYKSKMKVFFGEHVHGATINFTMENQIHQHGKLVNDKFIKMYFKHVLFEDTFFDKCYFEDVTSTDTYFKNCTIESTTFYNTDLYKHKFIDCRFINSTFLEQKEGCHMDFEEDNDFLIYLVSFLGSLSVLPGNIISALLMDRIGRLKMIGGSMLISAVCCFFLFFGNSESAMIGWQCLFCGTSIAAWNALDVITVELYPTNQRATAFGILNGLCKFGAILGNTIFASFVGITKVVPILLAAASLVGGGLIALRLPETREQVLM
;
A
#
# COMPACT_ATOMS: atom_id res chain seq x y z
N MET A 1 37.10 -21.18 -32.83
CA MET A 1 36.56 -22.31 -33.62
C MET A 1 35.09 -22.36 -33.16
N ASP A 2 34.12 -21.98 -33.89
CA ASP A 2 33.73 -21.31 -35.13
C ASP A 2 32.37 -20.66 -34.83
N ASP A 3 32.26 -19.50 -34.95
CA ASP A 3 31.74 -18.48 -35.86
C ASP A 3 30.65 -18.99 -36.83
N TYR A 4 29.39 -18.59 -36.59
CA TYR A 4 28.36 -18.46 -37.62
C TYR A 4 27.48 -17.21 -37.35
N ARG A 5 27.92 -16.13 -38.02
CA ARG A 5 27.08 -14.97 -38.30
C ARG A 5 26.04 -15.35 -39.37
N TYR A 6 24.78 -15.14 -39.09
CA TYR A 6 23.75 -15.00 -40.13
C TYR A 6 23.35 -13.53 -40.27
N ARG A 7 23.78 -12.97 -41.40
CA ARG A 7 23.45 -11.63 -41.86
C ARG A 7 22.33 -11.80 -42.88
N GLY A 8 21.10 -11.40 -42.52
CA GLY A 8 19.97 -11.33 -43.44
C GLY A 8 19.67 -9.86 -43.75
N ASN A 9 19.96 -9.47 -45.00
CA ASN A 9 19.56 -8.21 -45.59
C ASN A 9 18.02 -8.13 -45.66
N TYR A 10 17.48 -7.04 -45.18
CA TYR A 10 16.19 -6.54 -45.63
C TYR A 10 16.39 -5.17 -46.24
N GLU A 11 16.22 -5.11 -47.56
CA GLU A 11 16.16 -3.91 -48.35
C GLU A 11 14.90 -3.12 -48.00
N GLY A 12 15.07 -1.81 -47.90
CA GLY A 12 14.03 -0.89 -47.59
C GLY A 12 13.09 -0.60 -48.77
N TYR A 13 11.85 -0.35 -48.45
CA TYR A 13 10.96 0.42 -49.29
C TYR A 13 10.65 1.73 -48.56
N ALA A 14 11.14 2.81 -49.17
CA ALA A 14 10.77 4.15 -48.84
C ALA A 14 9.45 4.51 -49.56
N PRO A 15 8.52 5.22 -48.93
CA PRO A 15 7.43 5.86 -49.65
C PRO A 15 7.89 7.20 -50.23
N SER A 16 7.68 7.37 -51.52
CA SER A 16 7.92 8.60 -52.27
C SER A 16 6.84 9.63 -51.95
N ASP A 17 7.29 10.81 -51.55
CA ASP A 17 6.53 12.05 -51.58
C ASP A 17 6.18 12.42 -53.01
N SER A 18 4.93 12.75 -53.29
CA SER A 18 4.60 13.64 -54.39
C SER A 18 3.50 14.63 -54.01
N TYR A 19 3.95 15.88 -53.89
CA TYR A 19 3.14 17.07 -53.93
C TYR A 19 2.34 17.16 -55.23
N TYR A 20 1.06 17.51 -55.13
CA TYR A 20 0.41 18.31 -56.17
C TYR A 20 -0.51 19.35 -55.54
N GLN A 21 -0.18 20.58 -55.89
CA GLN A 21 -0.94 21.82 -55.68
C GLN A 21 -1.94 22.03 -56.81
N GLY A 22 -3.14 22.49 -56.46
CA GLY A 22 -3.78 23.62 -57.17
C GLY A 22 -4.77 23.31 -58.28
N ASN A 23 -5.96 23.62 -58.17
CA ASN A 23 -6.70 24.77 -58.70
C ASN A 23 -8.14 24.43 -59.10
N GLU A 24 -8.96 25.40 -58.80
CA GLU A 24 -10.38 25.61 -59.11
C GLU A 24 -10.76 25.39 -60.58
N SER A 25 -11.95 24.87 -60.81
CA SER A 25 -13.04 25.54 -61.54
C SER A 25 -14.10 24.54 -62.04
N ASN A 26 -15.36 24.78 -61.72
CA ASN A 26 -16.58 24.37 -62.42
C ASN A 26 -16.57 24.98 -63.85
N PRO A 27 -17.50 24.67 -64.80
CA PRO A 27 -18.77 23.93 -64.69
C PRO A 27 -19.14 23.05 -65.95
N GLU A 28 -20.27 22.33 -65.77
CA GLU A 28 -21.35 22.07 -66.75
C GLU A 28 -21.13 21.21 -68.01
N GLU A 29 -22.18 20.42 -68.18
CA GLU A 29 -22.86 19.97 -69.43
C GLU A 29 -22.59 18.58 -69.99
N ASP A 30 -23.71 17.87 -69.94
CA ASP A 30 -24.40 17.13 -71.02
C ASP A 30 -23.86 15.82 -71.59
N ALA A 31 -24.85 14.94 -71.56
CA ALA A 31 -25.39 14.12 -72.68
C ALA A 31 -24.94 12.68 -72.89
N GLN A 32 -25.96 11.89 -72.71
CA GLN A 32 -26.47 10.83 -73.63
C GLN A 32 -25.62 9.61 -73.99
N SER A 33 -26.28 8.50 -73.62
CA SER A 33 -26.52 7.30 -74.43
C SER A 33 -25.33 6.46 -74.91
N ASP A 34 -25.34 5.19 -74.61
CA ASP A 34 -25.77 4.17 -75.54
C ASP A 34 -25.93 2.76 -74.91
N VAL A 35 -26.89 2.10 -75.44
CA VAL A 35 -27.36 0.75 -75.19
C VAL A 35 -26.40 -0.26 -75.80
N THR A 36 -26.11 -1.33 -75.15
CA THR A 36 -25.94 -2.65 -75.80
C THR A 36 -26.30 -3.80 -74.88
N GLU A 37 -27.15 -4.66 -75.46
CA GLU A 37 -27.73 -5.90 -75.01
C GLU A 37 -26.71 -6.99 -74.69
N GLY A 38 -27.11 -7.87 -73.76
CA GLY A 38 -27.00 -9.30 -74.05
C GLY A 38 -26.28 -10.14 -73.02
N HIS A 39 -26.99 -10.89 -72.38
CA HIS A 39 -27.07 -12.35 -72.24
C HIS A 39 -27.28 -12.85 -70.81
N ASP A 40 -28.30 -13.67 -70.77
CA ASP A 40 -28.83 -14.46 -69.65
C ASP A 40 -27.79 -15.36 -69.01
N GLU A 41 -27.80 -15.40 -67.66
CA GLU A 41 -27.69 -16.65 -66.89
C GLU A 41 -28.37 -16.46 -65.54
N GLU A 42 -29.17 -17.46 -65.22
CA GLU A 42 -30.02 -17.58 -64.05
C GLU A 42 -29.20 -17.58 -62.77
N ASP A 43 -29.43 -16.60 -61.88
CA ASP A 43 -29.03 -16.72 -60.49
C ASP A 43 -30.17 -16.28 -59.56
N GLU A 44 -30.37 -17.10 -58.58
CA GLU A 44 -31.42 -17.15 -57.60
C GLU A 44 -31.75 -15.79 -56.96
N ILE A 45 -33.01 -15.43 -57.01
CA ILE A 45 -33.59 -14.22 -56.41
C ILE A 45 -33.54 -14.34 -54.90
N TYR A 46 -32.63 -13.59 -54.26
CA TYR A 46 -32.75 -13.26 -52.86
C TYR A 46 -33.77 -12.13 -52.75
N GLU A 47 -34.98 -12.42 -52.29
CA GLU A 47 -35.98 -11.42 -51.89
C GLU A 47 -35.47 -10.72 -50.62
N GLY A 48 -34.65 -9.68 -50.79
CA GLY A 48 -34.39 -8.65 -49.81
C GLY A 48 -35.48 -7.60 -49.89
N GLU A 49 -36.36 -7.58 -48.92
CA GLU A 49 -37.42 -6.57 -48.77
C GLU A 49 -36.79 -5.18 -48.63
N TYR A 50 -36.75 -4.41 -49.72
CA TYR A 50 -36.35 -2.99 -49.71
C TYR A 50 -37.48 -2.22 -49.01
N GLN A 51 -37.30 -1.93 -47.73
CA GLN A 51 -38.13 -0.96 -47.03
C GLN A 51 -37.77 0.43 -47.53
N GLY A 52 -38.62 1.00 -48.37
CA GLY A 52 -38.50 2.38 -48.84
C GLY A 52 -38.49 3.36 -47.69
N ILE A 53 -37.73 4.44 -47.85
CA ILE A 53 -37.64 5.53 -46.87
C ILE A 53 -39.07 6.02 -46.54
N PRO A 54 -39.51 5.97 -45.28
CA PRO A 54 -40.87 6.36 -44.91
C PRO A 54 -41.07 7.87 -45.13
N HIS A 55 -42.23 8.24 -45.69
CA HIS A 55 -42.64 9.63 -45.85
C HIS A 55 -42.70 10.30 -44.45
N PRO A 56 -42.32 11.58 -44.30
CA PRO A 56 -42.27 12.29 -43.01
C PRO A 56 -43.58 12.28 -42.20
N ASP A 57 -44.73 12.10 -42.86
CA ASP A 57 -46.02 12.02 -42.18
C ASP A 57 -46.35 10.63 -41.61
N ASP A 58 -45.74 9.55 -42.14
CA ASP A 58 -45.88 8.21 -41.60
C ASP A 58 -45.08 8.00 -40.29
N VAL A 59 -43.99 8.80 -40.10
CA VAL A 59 -43.19 8.77 -38.86
C VAL A 59 -43.97 9.39 -37.70
N LYS A 60 -44.77 10.43 -37.95
CA LYS A 60 -45.58 11.11 -36.92
C LYS A 60 -46.76 10.25 -36.45
N SER A 61 -47.36 9.44 -37.35
CA SER A 61 -48.48 8.55 -37.00
C SER A 61 -48.03 7.30 -36.21
N LYS A 62 -46.78 6.82 -36.40
CA LYS A 62 -46.24 5.70 -35.63
C LYS A 62 -45.72 6.13 -34.25
N GLN A 63 -45.21 7.37 -34.10
CA GLN A 63 -44.80 7.91 -32.80
C GLN A 63 -45.97 8.21 -31.85
N ALA A 64 -47.18 8.45 -32.37
CA ALA A 64 -48.37 8.69 -31.54
C ALA A 64 -49.02 7.40 -31.00
N LYS A 65 -48.64 6.21 -31.50
CA LYS A 65 -49.17 4.91 -31.07
C LYS A 65 -48.29 4.08 -30.18
N MET A 66 -47.06 4.54 -29.89
CA MET A 66 -46.11 3.85 -29.00
C MET A 66 -45.67 4.77 -27.84
N ALA A 67 -46.63 5.09 -26.98
CA ALA A 67 -46.26 5.43 -25.59
C ALA A 67 -46.32 4.08 -24.84
N PRO A 68 -45.17 3.47 -24.50
CA PRO A 68 -45.18 2.21 -23.74
C PRO A 68 -45.83 2.47 -22.39
N SER A 69 -46.75 1.60 -22.00
CA SER A 69 -47.27 1.62 -20.64
C SER A 69 -46.07 1.44 -19.70
N ARG A 70 -46.08 2.10 -18.55
CA ARG A 70 -44.97 2.08 -17.56
C ARG A 70 -44.56 0.64 -17.16
N ALA A 71 -45.44 -0.33 -17.36
CA ALA A 71 -45.23 -1.76 -17.15
C ALA A 71 -44.42 -2.45 -18.27
N ASP A 72 -44.59 -2.03 -19.53
CA ASP A 72 -43.87 -2.60 -20.69
C ASP A 72 -42.44 -2.05 -20.75
N GLY A 73 -42.22 -0.81 -20.33
CA GLY A 73 -40.88 -0.23 -20.21
C GLY A 73 -40.04 -0.91 -19.12
N LEU A 74 -40.65 -1.35 -18.02
CA LEU A 74 -39.96 -2.08 -16.95
C LEU A 74 -39.67 -3.54 -17.36
N ARG A 75 -40.54 -4.19 -18.14
CA ARG A 75 -40.27 -5.51 -18.70
C ARG A 75 -39.16 -5.48 -19.72
N GLY A 76 -39.15 -4.55 -20.63
CA GLY A 76 -38.08 -4.39 -21.61
C GLY A 76 -36.71 -4.07 -20.97
N GLN A 77 -36.65 -3.35 -19.83
CA GLN A 77 -35.44 -3.15 -19.08
C GLN A 77 -34.97 -4.42 -18.34
N ALA A 78 -35.90 -5.22 -17.81
CA ALA A 78 -35.58 -6.48 -17.16
C ALA A 78 -35.02 -7.51 -18.16
N ASP A 79 -35.66 -7.59 -19.35
CA ASP A 79 -35.23 -8.50 -20.41
C ASP A 79 -33.85 -8.09 -20.97
N MET A 80 -33.60 -6.80 -21.19
CA MET A 80 -32.25 -6.30 -21.56
C MET A 80 -31.19 -6.54 -20.50
N MET A 81 -31.56 -6.45 -19.21
CA MET A 81 -30.63 -6.79 -18.13
C MET A 81 -30.34 -8.30 -18.10
N ALA A 82 -31.34 -9.14 -18.32
CA ALA A 82 -31.15 -10.59 -18.36
C ALA A 82 -30.27 -11.01 -19.54
N GLU A 83 -30.50 -10.45 -20.74
CA GLU A 83 -29.67 -10.70 -21.92
C GLU A 83 -28.22 -10.22 -21.71
N ARG A 84 -28.03 -9.06 -21.08
CA ARG A 84 -26.69 -8.56 -20.75
C ARG A 84 -25.96 -9.47 -19.76
N MET A 85 -26.65 -10.00 -18.76
CA MET A 85 -26.05 -10.94 -17.79
C MET A 85 -25.68 -12.26 -18.47
N GLU A 86 -26.48 -12.75 -19.38
CA GLU A 86 -26.21 -13.98 -20.15
C GLU A 86 -25.01 -13.79 -21.09
N ASP A 87 -24.92 -12.64 -21.76
CA ASP A 87 -23.77 -12.26 -22.60
C ASP A 87 -22.48 -12.16 -21.80
N GLU A 88 -22.52 -11.56 -20.60
CA GLU A 88 -21.35 -11.44 -19.69
C GLU A 88 -20.91 -12.82 -19.18
N GLU A 89 -21.85 -13.72 -18.86
CA GLU A 89 -21.55 -15.08 -18.44
C GLU A 89 -20.91 -15.91 -19.56
N GLN A 90 -21.45 -15.80 -20.79
CA GLN A 90 -20.87 -16.46 -21.97
C GLN A 90 -19.45 -15.95 -22.27
N LEU A 91 -19.21 -14.64 -22.16
CA LEU A 91 -17.90 -14.04 -22.36
C LEU A 91 -16.91 -14.51 -21.28
N ALA A 92 -17.35 -14.60 -20.04
CA ALA A 92 -16.54 -15.10 -18.94
C ALA A 92 -16.12 -16.57 -19.17
N HIS A 93 -17.06 -17.41 -19.60
CA HIS A 93 -16.78 -18.82 -19.89
C HIS A 93 -15.81 -19.00 -21.08
N GLN A 94 -16.01 -18.22 -22.16
CA GLN A 94 -15.08 -18.20 -23.29
C GLN A 94 -13.68 -17.79 -22.86
N TYR A 95 -13.58 -16.76 -22.01
CA TYR A 95 -12.31 -16.26 -21.51
C TYR A 95 -11.56 -17.30 -20.66
N GLU A 96 -12.26 -18.05 -19.81
CA GLU A 96 -11.66 -19.15 -19.04
C GLU A 96 -11.11 -20.25 -19.96
N THR A 97 -11.89 -20.65 -20.96
CA THR A 97 -11.44 -21.65 -21.95
C THR A 97 -10.16 -21.18 -22.69
N ILE A 98 -10.10 -19.90 -23.04
CA ILE A 98 -8.93 -19.31 -23.72
C ILE A 98 -7.71 -19.27 -22.78
N ILE A 99 -7.92 -18.95 -21.51
CA ILE A 99 -6.84 -18.97 -20.51
C ILE A 99 -6.28 -20.38 -20.31
N ASP A 100 -7.14 -21.38 -20.25
CA ASP A 100 -6.73 -22.78 -20.15
C ASP A 100 -5.92 -23.21 -21.37
N GLU A 101 -6.28 -22.77 -22.56
CA GLU A 101 -5.50 -23.00 -23.78
C GLU A 101 -4.14 -22.31 -23.75
N CYS A 102 -4.05 -21.08 -23.21
CA CYS A 102 -2.78 -20.37 -23.02
C CYS A 102 -1.83 -21.11 -22.06
N GLY A 103 -2.38 -21.87 -21.13
CA GLY A 103 -1.68 -22.69 -20.15
C GLY A 103 -0.74 -21.89 -19.25
N HIS A 104 -0.19 -22.56 -18.25
CA HIS A 104 0.80 -21.99 -17.33
C HIS A 104 2.22 -22.09 -17.90
N GLY A 105 3.00 -21.00 -17.80
CA GLY A 105 4.36 -21.00 -18.30
C GLY A 105 5.18 -19.76 -17.90
N ARG A 106 6.19 -19.46 -18.71
CA ARG A 106 7.15 -18.38 -18.45
C ARG A 106 6.50 -17.01 -18.27
N PHE A 107 5.42 -16.72 -19.02
CA PHE A 107 4.75 -15.44 -18.95
C PHE A 107 4.15 -15.20 -17.56
N GLN A 108 3.44 -16.19 -17.00
CA GLN A 108 2.82 -16.07 -15.67
C GLN A 108 3.87 -15.89 -14.57
N TRP A 109 5.01 -16.60 -14.66
CA TRP A 109 6.11 -16.41 -13.71
C TRP A 109 6.72 -14.99 -13.82
N THR A 110 6.90 -14.47 -15.02
CA THR A 110 7.41 -13.10 -15.21
C THR A 110 6.44 -12.07 -14.64
N LEU A 111 5.15 -12.22 -14.95
CA LEU A 111 4.10 -11.35 -14.41
C LEU A 111 4.05 -11.43 -12.87
N PHE A 112 4.17 -12.63 -12.33
CA PHE A 112 4.21 -12.89 -10.89
C PHE A 112 5.37 -12.13 -10.21
N PHE A 113 6.57 -12.19 -10.76
CA PHE A 113 7.73 -11.48 -10.20
C PHE A 113 7.58 -9.96 -10.30
N VAL A 114 7.09 -9.44 -11.41
CA VAL A 114 6.89 -7.99 -11.60
C VAL A 114 5.84 -7.44 -10.64
N LEU A 115 4.69 -8.11 -10.53
CA LEU A 115 3.64 -7.72 -9.60
C LEU A 115 4.05 -7.98 -8.14
N GLY A 116 4.82 -9.04 -7.88
CA GLY A 116 5.39 -9.31 -6.58
C GLY A 116 6.32 -8.21 -6.08
N LEU A 117 7.15 -7.66 -6.96
CA LEU A 117 7.99 -6.50 -6.63
C LEU A 117 7.16 -5.24 -6.36
N ALA A 118 6.05 -5.03 -7.08
CA ALA A 118 5.14 -3.92 -6.80
C ALA A 118 4.48 -4.05 -5.43
N LEU A 119 3.98 -5.24 -5.08
CA LEU A 119 3.42 -5.53 -3.77
C LEU A 119 4.44 -5.40 -2.64
N MET A 120 5.69 -5.79 -2.91
CA MET A 120 6.79 -5.62 -1.97
C MET A 120 7.05 -4.14 -1.70
N ALA A 121 7.02 -3.29 -2.73
CA ALA A 121 7.15 -1.85 -2.59
C ALA A 121 6.07 -1.26 -1.68
N ASP A 122 4.81 -1.68 -1.86
CA ASP A 122 3.68 -1.26 -1.03
C ASP A 122 3.85 -1.70 0.44
N GLY A 123 4.30 -2.94 0.67
CA GLY A 123 4.56 -3.44 2.02
C GLY A 123 5.72 -2.70 2.71
N VAL A 124 6.78 -2.43 1.96
CA VAL A 124 7.94 -1.67 2.47
C VAL A 124 7.52 -0.25 2.88
N GLU A 125 6.69 0.44 2.09
CA GLU A 125 6.23 1.80 2.41
C GLU A 125 5.47 1.87 3.74
N VAL A 126 4.69 0.83 4.08
CA VAL A 126 3.99 0.74 5.38
C VAL A 126 4.97 0.67 6.54
N PHE A 127 6.03 -0.13 6.41
CA PHE A 127 6.92 -0.43 7.52
C PHE A 127 8.20 0.44 7.56
N VAL A 128 8.58 1.07 6.44
CA VAL A 128 9.82 1.87 6.37
C VAL A 128 9.88 2.96 7.43
N VAL A 129 8.74 3.58 7.74
CA VAL A 129 8.67 4.62 8.77
C VAL A 129 8.95 4.03 10.14
N SER A 130 8.35 2.89 10.49
CA SER A 130 8.56 2.24 11.80
C SER A 130 10.02 1.83 12.01
N PHE A 131 10.71 1.37 10.95
CA PHE A 131 12.13 1.00 11.03
C PHE A 131 13.09 2.18 10.97
N ALA A 132 12.78 3.22 10.19
CA ALA A 132 13.61 4.40 10.10
C ALA A 132 13.44 5.32 11.34
N LEU A 133 12.30 5.21 12.03
CA LEU A 133 11.90 6.12 13.09
C LEU A 133 12.93 6.23 14.23
N PRO A 134 13.50 5.13 14.80
CA PRO A 134 14.48 5.25 15.88
C PRO A 134 15.72 6.07 15.51
N SER A 135 16.22 5.90 14.29
CA SER A 135 17.38 6.68 13.80
C SER A 135 16.99 8.09 13.34
N ALA A 136 15.83 8.25 12.71
CA ALA A 136 15.32 9.55 12.27
C ALA A 136 14.93 10.44 13.45
N GLU A 137 14.51 9.87 14.57
CA GLU A 137 14.20 10.55 15.81
C GLU A 137 15.38 11.33 16.36
N LYS A 138 16.56 10.69 16.39
CA LYS A 138 17.82 11.29 16.84
C LYS A 138 18.28 12.39 15.88
N ASP A 139 18.18 12.15 14.55
CA ASP A 139 18.63 13.08 13.52
C ASP A 139 17.76 14.36 13.43
N MET A 140 16.44 14.20 13.50
CA MET A 140 15.47 15.31 13.34
C MET A 140 14.91 15.85 14.66
N CYS A 141 15.35 15.38 15.82
CA CYS A 141 14.85 15.78 17.13
C CYS A 141 13.31 15.66 17.24
N LEU A 142 12.79 14.46 17.06
CA LEU A 142 11.33 14.24 17.02
C LEU A 142 10.78 13.98 18.42
N SER A 143 9.82 14.79 18.84
CA SER A 143 9.01 14.50 20.04
C SER A 143 8.07 13.34 19.79
N SER A 144 7.55 12.70 20.85
CA SER A 144 6.60 11.59 20.76
C SER A 144 5.36 11.94 19.92
N SER A 145 4.87 13.16 20.00
CA SER A 145 3.76 13.64 19.15
C SER A 145 4.14 13.71 17.67
N LYS A 146 5.34 14.18 17.34
CA LYS A 146 5.83 14.22 15.95
C LYS A 146 6.06 12.83 15.37
N LYS A 147 6.51 11.87 16.17
CA LYS A 147 6.62 10.46 15.77
C LYS A 147 5.25 9.88 15.40
N GLY A 148 4.25 10.07 16.25
CA GLY A 148 2.87 9.64 15.98
C GLY A 148 2.33 10.22 14.68
N MET A 149 2.55 11.52 14.44
CA MET A 149 2.12 12.19 13.19
C MET A 149 2.81 11.61 11.97
N LEU A 150 4.08 11.22 12.04
CA LEU A 150 4.81 10.62 10.94
C LEU A 150 4.20 9.27 10.52
N GLY A 151 3.83 8.44 11.48
CA GLY A 151 3.11 7.19 11.20
C GLY A 151 1.74 7.40 10.58
N LEU A 152 0.97 8.38 11.09
CA LEU A 152 -0.39 8.66 10.62
C LEU A 152 -0.42 9.24 9.20
N ILE A 153 0.51 10.12 8.85
CA ILE A 153 0.49 10.84 7.57
C ILE A 153 0.63 9.91 6.35
N VAL A 154 1.40 8.84 6.49
CA VAL A 154 1.55 7.82 5.44
C VAL A 154 0.23 7.11 5.20
N TYR A 155 -0.46 6.67 6.25
CA TYR A 155 -1.77 6.03 6.12
C TYR A 155 -2.83 6.98 5.55
N LEU A 156 -2.76 8.27 5.87
CA LEU A 156 -3.64 9.28 5.28
C LEU A 156 -3.40 9.40 3.77
N GLY A 157 -2.13 9.42 3.35
CA GLY A 157 -1.76 9.36 1.94
C GLY A 157 -2.29 8.11 1.25
N MET A 158 -2.08 6.94 1.86
CA MET A 158 -2.56 5.65 1.33
C MET A 158 -4.08 5.60 1.22
N MET A 159 -4.80 6.15 2.17
CA MET A 159 -6.26 6.25 2.14
C MET A 159 -6.73 7.08 0.94
N ALA A 160 -6.17 8.26 0.74
CA ALA A 160 -6.48 9.11 -0.41
C ALA A 160 -6.11 8.43 -1.73
N GLY A 161 -4.93 7.80 -1.80
CA GLY A 161 -4.48 7.03 -2.96
C GLY A 161 -5.39 5.86 -3.31
N ALA A 162 -5.83 5.10 -2.33
CA ALA A 162 -6.72 3.95 -2.52
C ALA A 162 -8.06 4.37 -3.16
N PHE A 163 -8.68 5.45 -2.69
CA PHE A 163 -9.92 5.96 -3.26
C PHE A 163 -9.72 6.50 -4.69
N ILE A 164 -8.68 7.31 -4.91
CA ILE A 164 -8.47 7.97 -6.20
C ILE A 164 -7.98 6.95 -7.25
N LEU A 165 -6.91 6.22 -6.95
CA LEU A 165 -6.27 5.32 -7.91
C LEU A 165 -7.09 4.04 -8.14
N GLY A 166 -7.83 3.56 -7.12
CA GLY A 166 -8.76 2.45 -7.28
C GLY A 166 -9.83 2.74 -8.32
N GLY A 167 -10.52 3.88 -8.20
CA GLY A 167 -11.51 4.29 -9.18
C GLY A 167 -10.93 4.61 -10.57
N LEU A 168 -9.71 5.17 -10.60
CA LEU A 168 -9.03 5.48 -11.86
C LEU A 168 -8.61 4.20 -12.62
N ALA A 169 -8.30 3.12 -11.93
CA ALA A 169 -7.83 1.88 -12.53
C ALA A 169 -8.87 1.21 -13.43
N ASP A 170 -10.16 1.31 -13.08
CA ASP A 170 -11.25 0.78 -13.90
C ASP A 170 -11.52 1.64 -15.15
N LYS A 171 -11.00 2.88 -15.24
CA LYS A 171 -11.24 3.79 -16.38
C LYS A 171 -10.01 4.00 -17.27
N LEU A 172 -8.83 4.12 -16.69
CA LEU A 172 -7.59 4.40 -17.44
C LEU A 172 -6.78 3.14 -17.79
N GLY A 173 -7.13 2.02 -17.20
CA GLY A 173 -6.39 0.76 -17.33
C GLY A 173 -5.50 0.45 -16.13
N ARG A 174 -5.43 -0.83 -15.80
CA ARG A 174 -4.78 -1.31 -14.57
C ARG A 174 -3.27 -1.12 -14.61
N LYS A 175 -2.62 -1.44 -15.73
CA LYS A 175 -1.19 -1.24 -15.92
C LYS A 175 -0.78 0.22 -15.84
N ARG A 176 -1.56 1.12 -16.49
CA ARG A 176 -1.24 2.56 -16.51
C ARG A 176 -1.32 3.17 -15.13
N VAL A 177 -2.38 2.87 -14.39
CA VAL A 177 -2.58 3.40 -13.04
C VAL A 177 -1.53 2.84 -12.08
N LEU A 178 -1.23 1.54 -12.16
CA LEU A 178 -0.15 0.94 -11.39
C LEU A 178 1.21 1.60 -11.69
N GLY A 179 1.52 1.86 -12.96
CA GLY A 179 2.75 2.54 -13.36
C GLY A 179 2.84 3.97 -12.81
N MET A 180 1.73 4.72 -12.82
CA MET A 180 1.67 6.07 -12.24
C MET A 180 1.85 6.04 -10.72
N SER A 181 1.20 5.10 -10.02
CA SER A 181 1.31 4.95 -8.58
C SER A 181 2.74 4.62 -8.16
N LEU A 182 3.37 3.64 -8.81
CA LEU A 182 4.76 3.28 -8.55
C LEU A 182 5.72 4.46 -8.84
N ALA A 183 5.46 5.24 -9.88
CA ALA A 183 6.27 6.43 -10.19
C ALA A 183 6.16 7.50 -9.10
N ILE A 184 4.96 7.77 -8.59
CA ILE A 184 4.73 8.70 -7.49
C ILE A 184 5.44 8.20 -6.22
N ASN A 185 5.22 6.93 -5.85
CA ASN A 185 5.84 6.33 -4.67
C ASN A 185 7.37 6.37 -4.78
N ALA A 186 7.98 5.82 -5.84
CA ALA A 186 9.42 5.78 -6.01
C ALA A 186 10.06 7.17 -5.96
N SER A 187 9.44 8.17 -6.62
CA SER A 187 9.98 9.53 -6.68
C SER A 187 9.96 10.21 -5.31
N PHE A 188 8.82 10.18 -4.62
CA PHE A 188 8.69 10.89 -3.34
C PHE A 188 9.29 10.12 -2.16
N ALA A 189 9.31 8.77 -2.20
CA ALA A 189 10.06 7.97 -1.25
C ALA A 189 11.56 8.26 -1.34
N SER A 190 12.13 8.28 -2.55
CA SER A 190 13.53 8.64 -2.76
C SER A 190 13.82 10.09 -2.36
N LEU A 191 12.96 11.04 -2.76
CA LEU A 191 13.11 12.45 -2.42
C LEU A 191 13.11 12.68 -0.90
N SER A 192 12.30 11.93 -0.14
CA SER A 192 12.23 12.04 1.31
C SER A 192 13.58 11.78 2.01
N SER A 193 14.48 11.01 1.38
CA SER A 193 15.82 10.73 1.92
C SER A 193 16.75 11.94 1.89
N PHE A 194 16.53 12.88 0.98
CA PHE A 194 17.38 14.07 0.80
C PHE A 194 16.89 15.27 1.59
N VAL A 195 15.67 15.23 2.09
CA VAL A 195 15.06 16.33 2.81
C VAL A 195 15.54 16.33 4.26
N GLN A 196 15.94 17.51 4.79
CA GLN A 196 16.40 17.67 6.16
C GLN A 196 15.31 18.13 7.14
N GLY A 197 14.33 18.89 6.65
CA GLY A 197 13.25 19.43 7.48
C GLY A 197 12.10 18.44 7.71
N TYR A 198 11.63 18.33 8.97
CA TYR A 198 10.51 17.45 9.35
C TYR A 198 9.25 17.69 8.51
N GLY A 199 8.83 18.95 8.29
CA GLY A 199 7.64 19.26 7.51
C GLY A 199 7.72 18.82 6.05
N ALA A 200 8.87 19.01 5.42
CA ALA A 200 9.10 18.56 4.04
C ALA A 200 9.21 17.03 3.96
N PHE A 201 9.77 16.38 4.98
CA PHE A 201 9.76 14.92 5.08
C PHE A 201 8.34 14.37 5.19
N LEU A 202 7.50 14.95 6.06
CA LEU A 202 6.06 14.61 6.16
C LEU A 202 5.34 14.76 4.83
N PHE A 203 5.56 15.87 4.13
CA PHE A 203 4.94 16.11 2.83
C PHE A 203 5.36 15.04 1.79
N CYS A 204 6.65 14.73 1.71
CA CYS A 204 7.12 13.67 0.82
C CYS A 204 6.50 12.32 1.16
N ARG A 205 6.36 11.99 2.44
CA ARG A 205 5.73 10.75 2.89
C ARG A 205 4.23 10.70 2.62
N LEU A 206 3.53 11.82 2.74
CA LEU A 206 2.11 11.92 2.34
C LEU A 206 1.93 11.59 0.87
N ILE A 207 2.72 12.23 -0.01
CA ILE A 207 2.62 12.02 -1.45
C ILE A 207 3.09 10.61 -1.84
N SER A 208 4.15 10.10 -1.25
CA SER A 208 4.58 8.70 -1.41
C SER A 208 3.44 7.73 -1.06
N GLY A 209 2.74 7.98 0.06
CA GLY A 209 1.56 7.22 0.44
C GLY A 209 0.43 7.28 -0.59
N ILE A 210 0.18 8.42 -1.25
CA ILE A 210 -0.80 8.52 -2.34
C ILE A 210 -0.42 7.60 -3.51
N GLY A 211 0.88 7.40 -3.75
CA GLY A 211 1.38 6.42 -4.71
C GLY A 211 1.17 4.95 -4.33
N TYR A 212 0.53 4.67 -3.18
CA TYR A 212 0.12 3.32 -2.81
C TYR A 212 -0.95 2.81 -3.78
N ALA A 213 -0.61 1.80 -4.57
CA ALA A 213 -1.55 1.21 -5.50
C ALA A 213 -2.30 0.05 -4.84
N PRO A 214 -3.63 0.00 -4.91
CA PRO A 214 -4.34 -1.23 -4.64
C PRO A 214 -4.03 -2.23 -5.76
N VAL A 215 -2.93 -2.98 -5.64
CA VAL A 215 -2.53 -3.99 -6.61
C VAL A 215 -3.43 -5.21 -6.44
N PHE A 216 -4.15 -5.53 -7.51
CA PHE A 216 -5.03 -6.69 -7.56
C PHE A 216 -4.20 -7.96 -7.78
N HIS A 217 -4.45 -8.95 -6.95
CA HIS A 217 -4.03 -10.35 -7.05
C HIS A 217 -2.60 -10.72 -6.61
N HIS A 218 -2.55 -11.74 -5.80
CA HIS A 218 -1.37 -12.51 -5.36
C HIS A 218 -0.51 -11.92 -4.23
N LYS A 219 -1.14 -11.29 -3.22
CA LYS A 219 -0.41 -10.94 -1.99
C LYS A 219 0.23 -12.16 -1.30
N SER A 220 -0.33 -13.36 -1.47
CA SER A 220 0.08 -14.52 -0.70
C SER A 220 1.54 -14.96 -0.92
N ILE A 221 2.09 -14.75 -2.11
CA ILE A 221 3.48 -15.14 -2.40
C ILE A 221 4.43 -13.93 -2.31
N ALA A 222 3.96 -12.73 -2.67
CA ALA A 222 4.75 -11.52 -2.57
C ALA A 222 5.05 -11.11 -1.12
N SER A 223 4.11 -11.34 -0.19
CA SER A 223 4.35 -11.13 1.24
C SER A 223 5.37 -12.09 1.84
N GLY A 224 5.65 -13.23 1.18
CA GLY A 224 6.75 -14.11 1.53
C GLY A 224 8.14 -13.58 1.19
N LEU A 225 8.26 -12.69 0.20
CA LEU A 225 9.53 -12.03 -0.16
C LEU A 225 9.83 -10.80 0.70
N LEU A 226 8.80 -10.20 1.29
CA LEU A 226 8.93 -9.02 2.14
C LEU A 226 9.90 -9.22 3.33
N PRO A 227 9.80 -10.31 4.12
CA PRO A 227 10.72 -10.57 5.22
C PRO A 227 12.17 -10.76 4.77
N ILE A 228 12.39 -11.34 3.57
CA ILE A 228 13.74 -11.55 3.03
C ILE A 228 14.38 -10.19 2.71
N LEU A 229 13.63 -9.28 2.11
CA LEU A 229 14.13 -7.94 1.84
C LEU A 229 14.30 -7.11 3.11
N GLN A 230 13.41 -7.26 4.08
CA GLN A 230 13.56 -6.70 5.42
C GLN A 230 14.84 -7.20 6.07
N THR A 231 15.20 -8.47 5.92
CA THR A 231 16.45 -9.05 6.44
C THR A 231 17.68 -8.37 5.84
N PHE A 232 17.68 -8.09 4.54
CA PHE A 232 18.78 -7.35 3.89
C PHE A 232 18.85 -5.88 4.32
N CYS A 233 17.72 -5.29 4.69
CA CYS A 233 17.66 -3.91 5.18
C CYS A 233 18.03 -3.80 6.67
N PHE A 234 18.21 -4.91 7.38
CA PHE A 234 18.39 -5.01 8.84
C PHE A 234 19.80 -4.70 9.35
N PHE A 235 20.79 -4.40 8.49
CA PHE A 235 22.11 -4.02 8.95
C PHE A 235 22.26 -2.49 9.03
N PRO A 236 21.80 -1.84 10.12
CA PRO A 236 22.03 -0.40 10.34
C PRO A 236 23.48 -0.07 10.63
N GLY A 237 24.37 -1.06 10.82
CA GLY A 237 25.77 -0.89 11.16
C GLY A 237 26.70 -0.50 10.00
N TRP A 238 26.19 -0.36 8.77
CA TRP A 238 26.99 0.11 7.65
C TRP A 238 26.86 1.63 7.51
N GLY A 239 27.40 2.35 8.50
CA GLY A 239 27.62 3.78 8.41
C GLY A 239 28.65 4.07 7.31
N PHE A 240 28.20 4.40 6.11
CA PHE A 240 29.06 5.06 5.14
C PHE A 240 29.26 6.50 5.59
N SER A 241 30.38 6.75 6.27
CA SER A 241 30.91 8.08 6.44
C SER A 241 31.42 8.55 5.07
N MET A 242 30.55 9.16 4.28
CA MET A 242 30.99 9.97 3.16
C MET A 242 31.59 11.25 3.74
N GLY A 243 32.90 11.43 3.58
CA GLY A 243 33.67 12.57 4.06
C GLY A 243 33.36 13.89 3.36
N THR A 244 32.12 14.32 3.39
CA THR A 244 31.67 15.66 3.02
C THR A 244 30.90 16.25 4.20
N ASN A 245 30.92 17.56 4.38
CA ASN A 245 30.23 18.31 5.44
C ASN A 245 28.70 18.08 5.53
N TYR A 246 28.14 17.15 4.76
CA TYR A 246 26.79 16.65 4.84
C TYR A 246 26.81 15.32 5.59
N HIS A 247 26.33 15.33 6.82
CA HIS A 247 26.05 14.10 7.56
C HIS A 247 24.86 13.37 6.92
N PHE A 248 25.16 12.47 5.99
CA PHE A 248 24.13 11.60 5.39
C PHE A 248 23.98 10.38 6.30
N HIS A 249 23.02 10.42 7.21
CA HIS A 249 22.79 9.36 8.20
C HIS A 249 22.34 8.04 7.52
N SER A 250 22.70 6.92 8.10
CA SER A 250 22.45 5.57 7.56
C SER A 250 20.98 5.28 7.27
N TRP A 251 20.05 5.79 8.07
CA TRP A 251 18.62 5.62 7.84
C TRP A 251 18.13 6.23 6.52
N ARG A 252 18.79 7.28 6.01
CA ARG A 252 18.46 7.89 4.71
C ARG A 252 18.85 6.98 3.56
N VAL A 253 19.99 6.29 3.66
CA VAL A 253 20.40 5.24 2.70
C VAL A 253 19.40 4.09 2.73
N PHE A 254 18.97 3.67 3.92
CA PHE A 254 17.96 2.65 4.09
C PHE A 254 16.66 3.00 3.35
N VAL A 255 16.16 4.22 3.48
CA VAL A 255 14.96 4.69 2.77
C VAL A 255 15.13 4.64 1.24
N ILE A 256 16.32 4.98 0.70
CA ILE A 256 16.61 4.86 -0.73
C ILE A 256 16.57 3.39 -1.17
N VAL A 257 17.22 2.50 -0.41
CA VAL A 257 17.22 1.06 -0.70
C VAL A 257 15.80 0.50 -0.67
N CYS A 258 14.97 0.95 0.25
CA CYS A 258 13.55 0.59 0.32
C CYS A 258 12.73 1.07 -0.89
N ALA A 259 13.15 2.11 -1.60
CA ALA A 259 12.50 2.57 -2.83
C ALA A 259 12.93 1.78 -4.08
N LEU A 260 13.98 0.94 -4.02
CA LEU A 260 14.48 0.18 -5.17
C LEU A 260 13.45 -0.81 -5.73
N PRO A 261 12.73 -1.63 -4.94
CA PRO A 261 11.73 -2.55 -5.46
C PRO A 261 10.66 -1.83 -6.29
N CYS A 262 10.23 -0.65 -5.82
CA CYS A 262 9.27 0.20 -6.52
C CYS A 262 9.82 0.66 -7.90
N THR A 263 11.05 1.13 -7.93
CA THR A 263 11.71 1.59 -9.16
C THR A 263 11.90 0.44 -10.15
N VAL A 264 12.36 -0.72 -9.68
CA VAL A 264 12.56 -1.91 -10.52
C VAL A 264 11.23 -2.41 -11.08
N SER A 265 10.19 -2.47 -10.24
CA SER A 265 8.84 -2.87 -10.66
C SER A 265 8.27 -1.91 -11.71
N MET A 266 8.44 -0.60 -11.53
CA MET A 266 8.00 0.42 -12.49
C MET A 266 8.68 0.23 -13.87
N VAL A 267 9.98 -0.05 -13.89
CA VAL A 267 10.72 -0.32 -15.13
C VAL A 267 10.26 -1.63 -15.77
N ALA A 268 10.13 -2.69 -14.98
CA ALA A 268 9.70 -4.00 -15.48
C ALA A 268 8.26 -3.99 -16.00
N LEU A 269 7.38 -3.19 -15.40
CA LEU A 269 5.98 -3.05 -15.82
C LEU A 269 5.84 -2.47 -17.25
N LYS A 270 6.82 -1.70 -17.74
CA LYS A 270 6.80 -1.19 -19.13
C LYS A 270 6.76 -2.33 -20.15
N PHE A 271 7.41 -3.46 -19.85
CA PHE A 271 7.48 -4.61 -20.74
C PHE A 271 6.27 -5.55 -20.62
N MET A 272 5.40 -5.36 -19.64
CA MET A 272 4.20 -6.15 -19.48
C MET A 272 3.05 -5.59 -20.33
N PRO A 273 2.18 -6.43 -20.92
CA PRO A 273 0.98 -5.98 -21.60
C PRO A 273 -0.07 -5.45 -20.60
N GLU A 274 -1.12 -4.79 -21.11
CA GLU A 274 -2.31 -4.43 -20.32
C GLU A 274 -3.13 -5.69 -20.03
N SER A 275 -4.05 -5.62 -19.07
CA SER A 275 -4.95 -6.73 -18.72
C SER A 275 -5.88 -7.08 -19.89
N PRO A 276 -5.89 -8.32 -20.42
CA PRO A 276 -6.78 -8.70 -21.51
C PRO A 276 -8.25 -8.54 -21.11
N ARG A 277 -8.60 -8.87 -19.87
CA ARG A 277 -9.96 -8.74 -19.34
C ARG A 277 -10.44 -7.28 -19.32
N PHE A 278 -9.56 -6.35 -18.95
CA PHE A 278 -9.85 -4.91 -19.03
C PHE A 278 -10.07 -4.45 -20.47
N LEU A 279 -9.28 -4.95 -21.42
CA LEU A 279 -9.43 -4.61 -22.84
C LEU A 279 -10.74 -5.15 -23.42
N LEU A 280 -11.16 -6.34 -23.01
CA LEU A 280 -12.47 -6.90 -23.41
C LEU A 280 -13.63 -6.01 -22.92
N GLU A 281 -13.57 -5.54 -21.68
CA GLU A 281 -14.58 -4.63 -21.14
C GLU A 281 -14.62 -3.27 -21.83
N MET A 282 -13.47 -2.81 -22.33
CA MET A 282 -13.36 -1.57 -23.10
C MET A 282 -13.71 -1.75 -24.59
N GLY A 283 -14.23 -2.93 -25.00
CA GLY A 283 -14.58 -3.23 -26.38
C GLY A 283 -13.39 -3.43 -27.33
N LYS A 284 -12.16 -3.54 -26.79
CA LYS A 284 -10.93 -3.71 -27.58
C LYS A 284 -10.56 -5.18 -27.74
N HIS A 285 -11.42 -5.91 -28.41
CA HIS A 285 -11.31 -7.38 -28.53
C HIS A 285 -10.05 -7.82 -29.27
N ASP A 286 -9.66 -7.10 -30.33
CA ASP A 286 -8.47 -7.43 -31.12
C ASP A 286 -7.17 -7.26 -30.31
N GLU A 287 -7.07 -6.18 -29.50
CA GLU A 287 -5.92 -5.96 -28.63
C GLU A 287 -5.86 -7.08 -27.55
N ALA A 288 -7.01 -7.46 -26.97
CA ALA A 288 -7.09 -8.54 -26.00
C ALA A 288 -6.67 -9.89 -26.60
N TRP A 289 -7.16 -10.20 -27.80
CA TRP A 289 -6.79 -11.42 -28.52
C TRP A 289 -5.29 -11.48 -28.82
N MET A 290 -4.70 -10.37 -29.31
CA MET A 290 -3.25 -10.30 -29.57
C MET A 290 -2.43 -10.58 -28.32
N ILE A 291 -2.84 -10.05 -27.17
CA ILE A 291 -2.14 -10.30 -25.90
C ILE A 291 -2.26 -11.76 -25.50
N LEU A 292 -3.46 -12.36 -25.58
CA LEU A 292 -3.67 -13.75 -25.22
C LEU A 292 -2.85 -14.69 -26.14
N LYS A 293 -2.80 -14.39 -27.44
CA LYS A 293 -1.92 -15.10 -28.38
C LYS A 293 -0.45 -14.96 -28.01
N GLN A 294 0.00 -13.75 -27.65
CA GLN A 294 1.37 -13.53 -27.20
C GLN A 294 1.71 -14.34 -25.95
N VAL A 295 0.76 -14.46 -25.00
CA VAL A 295 0.90 -15.27 -23.79
C VAL A 295 1.05 -16.74 -24.16
N HIS A 296 0.15 -17.27 -25.02
CA HIS A 296 0.19 -18.64 -25.51
C HIS A 296 1.55 -18.93 -26.16
N ASP A 297 1.96 -18.12 -27.15
CA ASP A 297 3.22 -18.32 -27.90
C ASP A 297 4.44 -18.29 -26.99
N THR A 298 4.47 -17.37 -26.00
CA THR A 298 5.55 -17.28 -25.03
C THR A 298 5.63 -18.54 -24.17
N ASN A 299 4.48 -19.06 -23.73
CA ASN A 299 4.41 -20.26 -22.90
C ASN A 299 4.76 -21.52 -23.69
N MET A 300 4.28 -21.67 -24.95
CA MET A 300 4.55 -22.82 -25.79
C MET A 300 6.02 -22.88 -26.23
N ARG A 301 6.63 -21.73 -26.55
CA ARG A 301 8.07 -21.64 -26.80
C ARG A 301 8.89 -22.07 -25.59
N ALA A 302 8.49 -21.64 -24.40
CA ALA A 302 9.17 -22.01 -23.15
C ALA A 302 9.02 -23.49 -22.81
N LYS A 303 7.94 -24.14 -23.23
CA LYS A 303 7.70 -25.59 -23.06
C LYS A 303 8.39 -26.45 -24.13
N GLY A 304 9.00 -25.84 -25.16
CA GLY A 304 9.65 -26.57 -26.26
C GLY A 304 8.68 -27.13 -27.30
N THR A 305 7.44 -26.67 -27.31
CA THR A 305 6.38 -27.05 -28.26
C THR A 305 5.88 -25.85 -29.07
N PRO A 306 6.75 -25.16 -29.86
CA PRO A 306 6.37 -23.96 -30.59
C PRO A 306 5.37 -24.21 -31.72
N GLU A 307 5.19 -25.47 -32.12
CA GLU A 307 4.29 -25.88 -33.20
C GLU A 307 2.81 -25.90 -32.79
N LYS A 308 2.51 -25.83 -31.48
CA LYS A 308 1.15 -25.79 -31.01
C LYS A 308 0.52 -24.43 -31.34
N VAL A 309 -0.40 -24.43 -32.29
CA VAL A 309 -1.07 -23.24 -32.77
C VAL A 309 -2.20 -22.85 -31.81
N PHE A 310 -2.35 -21.55 -31.57
CA PHE A 310 -3.48 -20.99 -30.82
C PHE A 310 -4.76 -21.17 -31.64
N THR A 311 -5.73 -21.94 -31.11
CA THR A 311 -6.90 -22.39 -31.89
C THR A 311 -8.00 -21.31 -31.99
N VAL A 312 -8.01 -20.36 -31.06
CA VAL A 312 -9.01 -19.30 -31.03
C VAL A 312 -8.72 -18.26 -32.11
N SER A 313 -9.55 -18.17 -33.12
CA SER A 313 -9.41 -17.21 -34.21
C SER A 313 -9.87 -15.80 -33.86
N HIS A 314 -10.93 -15.67 -33.07
CA HIS A 314 -11.45 -14.38 -32.58
C HIS A 314 -12.30 -14.61 -31.32
N ILE A 315 -12.46 -13.55 -30.52
CA ILE A 315 -13.32 -13.55 -29.35
C ILE A 315 -14.70 -13.05 -29.82
N LYS A 316 -15.75 -13.84 -29.62
CA LYS A 316 -17.11 -13.41 -29.97
C LYS A 316 -17.50 -12.23 -29.10
N THR A 317 -17.84 -11.14 -29.75
CA THR A 317 -18.34 -9.94 -29.07
C THR A 317 -19.81 -10.16 -28.74
N PRO A 318 -20.25 -10.01 -27.49
CA PRO A 318 -21.67 -9.77 -27.21
C PRO A 318 -22.11 -8.54 -28.00
N LYS A 319 -23.36 -8.47 -28.43
CA LYS A 319 -23.93 -7.28 -29.07
C LYS A 319 -23.87 -6.10 -28.10
N GLN A 320 -22.73 -5.47 -28.01
CA GLN A 320 -22.59 -4.23 -27.25
C GLN A 320 -23.41 -3.17 -27.97
N MET A 321 -24.41 -2.64 -27.30
CA MET A 321 -24.89 -1.32 -27.63
C MET A 321 -23.68 -0.39 -27.52
N ASP A 322 -23.20 0.09 -28.68
CA ASP A 322 -22.26 1.19 -28.77
C ASP A 322 -22.92 2.41 -28.12
N GLU A 323 -22.85 2.52 -26.82
CA GLU A 323 -22.88 3.80 -26.15
C GLU A 323 -21.57 4.50 -26.52
N PHE A 324 -21.50 4.94 -27.79
CA PHE A 324 -20.63 6.02 -28.14
C PHE A 324 -21.04 7.19 -27.25
N ILE A 325 -20.34 7.35 -26.14
CA ILE A 325 -20.22 8.66 -25.54
C ILE A 325 -19.46 9.46 -26.61
N GLU A 326 -20.20 10.06 -27.54
CA GLU A 326 -19.73 11.18 -28.33
C GLU A 326 -19.17 12.17 -27.32
N ILE A 327 -17.85 12.15 -27.17
CA ILE A 327 -17.13 13.19 -26.46
C ILE A 327 -17.40 14.41 -27.33
N GLN A 328 -18.47 15.12 -26.98
CA GLN A 328 -18.78 16.43 -27.55
C GLN A 328 -17.46 17.19 -27.55
N SER A 329 -16.92 17.39 -28.75
CA SER A 329 -15.71 18.16 -28.99
C SER A 329 -15.95 19.56 -28.46
N SER A 330 -15.67 19.79 -27.18
CA SER A 330 -15.85 21.10 -26.58
C SER A 330 -14.85 22.04 -27.24
N THR A 331 -15.35 23.00 -27.97
CA THR A 331 -14.64 24.16 -28.48
C THR A 331 -14.17 25.00 -27.28
N GLY A 332 -13.00 24.67 -26.73
CA GLY A 332 -12.43 25.37 -25.57
C GLY A 332 -10.91 25.30 -25.55
N THR A 333 -10.28 26.14 -24.73
CA THR A 333 -8.85 26.14 -24.48
C THR A 333 -8.41 24.74 -23.95
N TRP A 334 -7.12 24.39 -24.17
CA TRP A 334 -6.60 23.07 -23.80
C TRP A 334 -6.85 22.70 -22.31
N TYR A 335 -6.80 23.70 -21.41
CA TYR A 335 -7.02 23.48 -19.98
C TYR A 335 -8.50 23.26 -19.66
N GLN A 336 -9.44 23.91 -20.39
CA GLN A 336 -10.89 23.67 -20.24
C GLN A 336 -11.25 22.26 -20.70
N ARG A 337 -10.70 21.81 -21.82
CA ARG A 337 -10.87 20.42 -22.29
C ARG A 337 -10.32 19.41 -21.29
N TRP A 338 -9.16 19.72 -20.70
CA TRP A 338 -8.56 18.88 -19.65
C TRP A 338 -9.45 18.87 -18.39
N LEU A 339 -9.94 20.01 -17.94
CA LEU A 339 -10.81 20.13 -16.76
C LEU A 339 -12.13 19.38 -16.96
N VAL A 340 -12.79 19.54 -18.12
CA VAL A 340 -14.03 18.83 -18.45
C VAL A 340 -13.79 17.32 -18.45
N ARG A 341 -12.72 16.85 -19.11
CA ARG A 341 -12.35 15.43 -19.12
C ARG A 341 -12.08 14.91 -17.72
N PHE A 342 -11.35 15.67 -16.90
CA PHE A 342 -11.08 15.32 -15.51
C PHE A 342 -12.38 15.21 -14.68
N MET A 343 -13.25 16.21 -14.79
CA MET A 343 -14.55 16.22 -14.09
C MET A 343 -15.46 15.07 -14.55
N THR A 344 -15.46 14.73 -15.83
CA THR A 344 -16.22 13.60 -16.36
C THR A 344 -15.72 12.27 -15.78
N ILE A 345 -14.40 12.05 -15.79
CA ILE A 345 -13.80 10.86 -15.19
C ILE A 345 -14.10 10.79 -13.70
N PHE A 346 -13.95 11.92 -12.99
CA PHE A 346 -14.23 11.98 -11.55
C PHE A 346 -15.69 11.65 -11.25
N LYS A 347 -16.63 12.19 -12.02
CA LYS A 347 -18.05 11.89 -11.89
C LYS A 347 -18.32 10.39 -12.12
N GLN A 348 -17.75 9.80 -13.16
CA GLN A 348 -17.90 8.37 -13.43
C GLN A 348 -17.34 7.49 -12.31
N VAL A 349 -16.18 7.85 -11.75
CA VAL A 349 -15.58 7.15 -10.58
C VAL A 349 -16.50 7.27 -9.36
N TRP A 350 -17.07 8.46 -9.14
CA TRP A 350 -18.00 8.70 -8.05
C TRP A 350 -19.30 7.88 -8.20
N ASP A 351 -19.86 7.85 -9.40
CA ASP A 351 -21.07 7.08 -9.71
C ASP A 351 -20.83 5.58 -9.52
N ASN A 352 -19.69 5.05 -9.95
CA ASN A 352 -19.29 3.67 -9.69
C ASN A 352 -19.14 3.38 -8.18
N ALA A 353 -18.53 4.31 -7.43
CA ALA A 353 -18.41 4.17 -5.98
C ALA A 353 -19.77 4.14 -5.28
N LEU A 354 -20.69 5.03 -5.68
CA LEU A 354 -22.06 5.03 -5.18
C LEU A 354 -22.80 3.73 -5.52
N TYR A 355 -22.60 3.20 -6.71
CA TYR A 355 -23.22 1.93 -7.10
C TYR A 355 -22.73 0.76 -6.23
N CYS A 356 -21.44 0.71 -5.88
CA CYS A 356 -20.91 -0.31 -4.96
C CYS A 356 -21.53 -0.23 -3.56
N VAL A 357 -21.86 0.99 -3.09
CA VAL A 357 -22.37 1.22 -1.73
C VAL A 357 -23.90 1.16 -1.66
N MET A 358 -24.61 1.66 -2.68
CA MET A 358 -26.06 1.80 -2.69
C MET A 358 -26.77 0.78 -3.59
N GLY A 359 -26.05 0.09 -4.49
CA GLY A 359 -26.56 -0.86 -5.45
C GLY A 359 -26.84 -2.25 -4.86
N PRO A 360 -26.92 -3.27 -5.70
CA PRO A 360 -27.21 -4.65 -5.28
C PRO A 360 -26.15 -5.21 -4.32
N TYR A 361 -24.93 -4.70 -4.37
CA TYR A 361 -23.78 -5.14 -3.55
C TYR A 361 -23.73 -4.53 -2.15
N ARG A 362 -24.65 -3.61 -1.80
CA ARG A 362 -24.62 -2.82 -0.55
C ARG A 362 -24.36 -3.64 0.71
N MET A 363 -25.02 -4.79 0.85
CA MET A 363 -24.87 -5.64 2.05
C MET A 363 -23.49 -6.30 2.10
N ASN A 364 -23.02 -6.80 0.96
CA ASN A 364 -21.68 -7.40 0.86
C ASN A 364 -20.61 -6.35 1.10
N THR A 365 -20.76 -5.16 0.51
CA THR A 365 -19.85 -4.02 0.72
C THR A 365 -19.81 -3.59 2.19
N LEU A 366 -20.96 -3.52 2.87
CA LEU A 366 -21.03 -3.15 4.29
C LEU A 366 -20.34 -4.20 5.17
N ILE A 367 -20.60 -5.48 4.94
CA ILE A 367 -19.97 -6.57 5.69
C ILE A 367 -18.44 -6.55 5.47
N LEU A 368 -18.01 -6.47 4.21
CA LEU A 368 -16.59 -6.37 3.88
C LEU A 368 -15.94 -5.13 4.50
N ALA A 369 -16.61 -3.98 4.48
CA ALA A 369 -16.12 -2.74 5.09
C ALA A 369 -15.84 -2.92 6.59
N VAL A 370 -16.75 -3.57 7.31
CA VAL A 370 -16.55 -3.86 8.74
C VAL A 370 -15.40 -4.84 8.95
N VAL A 371 -15.28 -5.88 8.13
CA VAL A 371 -14.20 -6.87 8.25
C VAL A 371 -12.84 -6.23 7.94
N TRP A 372 -12.74 -5.46 6.86
CA TRP A 372 -11.53 -4.71 6.50
C TRP A 372 -11.11 -3.73 7.61
N PHE A 373 -12.08 -3.00 8.16
CA PHE A 373 -11.85 -2.02 9.22
C PHE A 373 -11.37 -2.69 10.52
N THR A 374 -12.06 -3.72 11.00
CA THR A 374 -11.71 -4.41 12.26
C THR A 374 -10.38 -5.13 12.17
N MET A 375 -10.09 -5.73 11.01
CA MET A 375 -8.82 -6.38 10.75
C MET A 375 -7.67 -5.37 10.75
N ALA A 376 -7.84 -4.21 10.10
CA ALA A 376 -6.84 -3.16 10.02
C ALA A 376 -6.59 -2.50 11.39
N LEU A 377 -7.64 -2.19 12.14
CA LEU A 377 -7.56 -1.60 13.47
C LEU A 377 -6.70 -2.48 14.39
N SER A 378 -6.95 -3.79 14.38
CA SER A 378 -6.25 -4.73 15.25
C SER A 378 -4.82 -4.99 14.78
N TYR A 379 -4.65 -5.31 13.50
CA TYR A 379 -3.36 -5.71 12.95
C TYR A 379 -2.34 -4.58 12.95
N TYR A 380 -2.68 -3.42 12.38
CA TYR A 380 -1.75 -2.29 12.33
C TYR A 380 -1.54 -1.64 13.69
N GLY A 381 -2.59 -1.53 14.51
CA GLY A 381 -2.47 -1.04 15.88
C GLY A 381 -1.49 -1.86 16.70
N LEU A 382 -1.66 -3.18 16.73
CA LEU A 382 -0.79 -4.06 17.50
C LEU A 382 0.62 -4.17 16.91
N THR A 383 0.75 -4.38 15.58
CA THR A 383 2.05 -4.64 14.96
C THR A 383 2.97 -3.43 14.99
N VAL A 384 2.44 -2.22 14.76
CA VAL A 384 3.24 -0.99 14.73
C VAL A 384 3.74 -0.61 16.13
N TRP A 385 2.90 -0.78 17.15
CA TRP A 385 3.22 -0.36 18.52
C TRP A 385 3.79 -1.48 19.42
N PHE A 386 3.88 -2.69 18.91
CA PHE A 386 4.40 -3.82 19.69
C PHE A 386 5.86 -3.62 20.14
N PRO A 387 6.79 -3.08 19.33
CA PRO A 387 8.14 -2.78 19.78
C PRO A 387 8.18 -1.79 20.95
N ASP A 388 7.33 -0.75 20.93
CA ASP A 388 7.25 0.22 22.03
C ASP A 388 6.61 -0.39 23.29
N MET A 389 5.72 -1.37 23.14
CA MET A 389 5.20 -2.14 24.28
C MET A 389 6.30 -2.98 24.95
N ILE A 390 7.22 -3.54 24.18
CA ILE A 390 8.38 -4.27 24.74
C ILE A 390 9.32 -3.30 25.46
N ARG A 391 9.59 -2.13 24.90
CA ARG A 391 10.36 -1.08 25.60
C ARG A 391 9.74 -0.72 26.94
N TYR A 392 8.45 -0.45 26.95
CA TYR A 392 7.73 -0.15 28.19
C TYR A 392 7.86 -1.25 29.23
N PHE A 393 7.83 -2.52 28.79
CA PHE A 393 7.97 -3.67 29.67
C PHE A 393 9.38 -3.73 30.29
N GLN A 394 10.40 -3.43 29.51
CA GLN A 394 11.79 -3.36 29.96
C GLN A 394 12.00 -2.20 30.94
N ASP A 395 11.42 -1.04 30.67
CA ASP A 395 11.47 0.12 31.54
C ASP A 395 10.83 -0.16 32.91
N GLU A 396 9.68 -0.88 32.96
CA GLU A 396 9.09 -1.33 34.21
C GLU A 396 10.01 -2.32 34.97
N GLU A 397 10.66 -3.24 34.27
CA GLU A 397 11.62 -4.16 34.87
C GLU A 397 12.84 -3.40 35.42
N TYR A 398 13.36 -2.40 34.68
CA TYR A 398 14.42 -1.53 35.15
C TYR A 398 14.00 -0.74 36.40
N LYS A 399 12.83 -0.16 36.41
CA LYS A 399 12.30 0.57 37.58
C LYS A 399 12.19 -0.31 38.80
N SER A 400 11.85 -1.58 38.64
CA SER A 400 11.78 -2.55 39.74
C SER A 400 13.16 -2.89 40.33
N LYS A 401 14.24 -2.69 39.57
CA LYS A 401 15.63 -2.96 39.95
C LYS A 401 16.37 -1.71 40.44
N MET A 402 15.69 -0.56 40.55
CA MET A 402 16.30 0.68 41.02
C MET A 402 16.83 0.56 42.45
N LYS A 403 18.08 0.99 42.65
CA LYS A 403 18.71 1.09 43.95
C LYS A 403 18.48 2.49 44.50
N VAL A 404 17.94 2.58 45.69
CA VAL A 404 17.73 3.87 46.37
C VAL A 404 18.86 4.08 47.37
N PHE A 405 19.56 5.19 47.22
CA PHE A 405 20.61 5.66 48.11
C PHE A 405 20.07 6.87 48.90
N PHE A 406 20.03 6.77 50.20
CA PHE A 406 19.47 7.81 51.05
C PHE A 406 20.52 8.47 51.90
N GLY A 407 20.58 9.82 51.89
CA GLY A 407 21.42 10.60 52.80
C GLY A 407 22.94 10.42 52.55
N GLU A 408 23.34 10.16 51.31
CA GLU A 408 24.78 10.01 50.99
C GLU A 408 25.54 11.33 51.16
N HIS A 409 26.71 11.24 51.81
CA HIS A 409 27.65 12.35 51.92
C HIS A 409 28.92 11.96 51.20
N VAL A 410 29.17 12.58 50.04
CA VAL A 410 30.40 12.39 49.27
C VAL A 410 31.20 13.68 49.29
N HIS A 411 32.50 13.58 49.44
CA HIS A 411 33.38 14.74 49.47
C HIS A 411 34.69 14.47 48.74
N GLY A 412 34.96 15.26 47.69
CA GLY A 412 36.25 15.24 46.98
C GLY A 412 36.48 13.97 46.16
N ALA A 413 35.46 13.24 45.81
CA ALA A 413 35.56 12.04 45.01
C ALA A 413 35.64 12.36 43.52
N THR A 414 36.37 11.53 42.77
CA THR A 414 36.37 11.57 41.31
C THR A 414 35.62 10.33 40.82
N ILE A 415 34.49 10.55 40.16
CA ILE A 415 33.59 9.50 39.67
C ILE A 415 33.77 9.44 38.14
N ASN A 416 34.16 8.27 37.62
CA ASN A 416 34.42 8.04 36.19
C ASN A 416 33.83 6.73 35.66
N PHE A 417 32.77 6.23 36.29
CA PHE A 417 32.08 5.01 35.89
C PHE A 417 30.62 5.30 35.52
N THR A 418 30.02 4.38 34.81
CA THR A 418 28.60 4.48 34.45
C THR A 418 27.72 4.25 35.68
N MET A 419 26.81 5.20 35.94
CA MET A 419 25.78 5.05 36.98
C MET A 419 24.49 4.65 36.33
N GLU A 420 23.96 3.48 36.76
CA GLU A 420 22.74 2.90 36.19
C GLU A 420 21.70 2.58 37.27
N ASN A 421 20.43 2.86 37.01
CA ASN A 421 19.28 2.51 37.84
C ASN A 421 19.42 2.91 39.32
N GLN A 422 19.70 4.19 39.54
CA GLN A 422 19.95 4.70 40.90
C GLN A 422 19.07 5.91 41.19
N ILE A 423 18.57 5.95 42.42
CA ILE A 423 17.88 7.11 42.98
C ILE A 423 18.68 7.59 44.19
N HIS A 424 19.15 8.82 44.11
CA HIS A 424 19.89 9.48 45.19
C HIS A 424 18.97 10.49 45.87
N GLN A 425 18.57 10.21 47.13
CA GLN A 425 17.68 11.08 47.89
C GLN A 425 18.40 11.71 49.07
N HIS A 426 18.20 13.00 49.27
CA HIS A 426 18.76 13.80 50.35
C HIS A 426 20.31 13.70 50.44
N GLY A 427 20.97 13.52 49.29
CA GLY A 427 22.42 13.42 49.20
C GLY A 427 23.09 14.80 49.35
N LYS A 428 24.35 14.79 49.81
CA LYS A 428 25.20 15.97 49.83
C LYS A 428 26.54 15.65 49.17
N LEU A 429 26.78 16.26 48.02
CA LEU A 429 27.98 16.07 47.22
C LEU A 429 28.78 17.39 47.24
N VAL A 430 30.00 17.32 47.72
CA VAL A 430 30.84 18.51 47.91
C VAL A 430 32.20 18.30 47.26
N ASN A 431 32.60 19.18 46.35
CA ASN A 431 33.85 19.15 45.61
C ASN A 431 34.11 17.85 44.85
N ASP A 432 33.05 17.23 44.35
CA ASP A 432 33.14 15.97 43.59
C ASP A 432 33.29 16.24 42.10
N LYS A 433 34.00 15.36 41.41
CA LYS A 433 34.26 15.46 39.97
C LYS A 433 33.64 14.28 39.25
N PHE A 434 32.77 14.58 38.30
CA PHE A 434 32.15 13.61 37.40
C PHE A 434 32.80 13.75 36.03
N ILE A 435 33.65 12.79 35.65
CA ILE A 435 34.49 12.91 34.44
C ILE A 435 34.25 11.75 33.52
N LYS A 436 33.87 12.04 32.24
CA LYS A 436 33.67 11.06 31.18
C LYS A 436 32.79 9.91 31.58
N MET A 437 31.65 10.21 32.16
CA MET A 437 30.72 9.22 32.68
C MET A 437 29.38 9.27 31.99
N TYR A 438 28.64 8.15 32.14
CA TYR A 438 27.31 7.98 31.58
C TYR A 438 26.30 7.77 32.70
N PHE A 439 25.29 8.62 32.74
CA PHE A 439 24.12 8.44 33.60
C PHE A 439 23.00 7.75 32.82
N LYS A 440 22.50 6.63 33.34
CA LYS A 440 21.40 5.90 32.75
C LYS A 440 20.34 5.61 33.82
N HIS A 441 19.14 6.13 33.64
CA HIS A 441 18.05 6.04 34.60
C HIS A 441 18.48 6.45 36.02
N VAL A 442 19.01 7.66 36.17
CA VAL A 442 19.47 8.20 37.46
C VAL A 442 18.59 9.38 37.88
N LEU A 443 18.08 9.31 39.08
CA LEU A 443 17.30 10.40 39.67
C LEU A 443 18.03 10.95 40.91
N PHE A 444 18.34 12.24 40.89
CA PHE A 444 18.77 12.96 42.07
C PHE A 444 17.59 13.75 42.63
N GLU A 445 17.16 13.44 43.85
CA GLU A 445 16.00 14.08 44.50
C GLU A 445 16.47 14.72 45.81
N ASP A 446 16.13 15.96 46.04
CA ASP A 446 16.48 16.75 47.26
C ASP A 446 18.00 16.74 47.57
N THR A 447 18.83 16.68 46.51
CA THR A 447 20.29 16.54 46.65
C THR A 447 20.98 17.91 46.56
N PHE A 448 21.98 18.12 47.42
CA PHE A 448 22.78 19.32 47.45
C PHE A 448 24.12 19.10 46.77
N PHE A 449 24.45 19.90 45.75
CA PHE A 449 25.72 19.91 45.03
C PHE A 449 26.49 21.21 45.34
N ASP A 450 27.69 21.13 45.92
CA ASP A 450 28.53 22.29 46.19
C ASP A 450 29.91 22.09 45.56
N LYS A 451 30.34 23.04 44.73
CA LYS A 451 31.64 23.05 44.04
C LYS A 451 31.94 21.79 43.24
N CYS A 452 30.89 21.15 42.70
CA CYS A 452 31.03 19.97 41.87
C CYS A 452 31.43 20.34 40.43
N TYR A 453 32.07 19.40 39.74
CA TYR A 453 32.55 19.59 38.38
C TYR A 453 32.07 18.41 37.52
N PHE A 454 31.28 18.70 36.47
CA PHE A 454 30.82 17.73 35.49
C PHE A 454 31.51 17.97 34.17
N GLU A 455 32.26 16.97 33.65
CA GLU A 455 33.05 17.05 32.43
C GLU A 455 32.75 15.84 31.53
N ASP A 456 32.42 16.09 30.26
CA ASP A 456 32.13 15.05 29.27
C ASP A 456 31.05 14.05 29.73
N VAL A 457 30.09 14.52 30.50
CA VAL A 457 29.01 13.67 31.00
C VAL A 457 27.95 13.54 29.92
N THR A 458 27.50 12.29 29.69
CA THR A 458 26.32 11.96 28.88
C THR A 458 25.24 11.35 29.77
N SER A 459 23.96 11.63 29.44
CA SER A 459 22.86 11.20 30.30
C SER A 459 21.65 10.78 29.49
N THR A 460 21.06 9.65 29.86
CA THR A 460 19.80 9.16 29.34
C THR A 460 18.83 8.95 30.51
N ASP A 461 17.62 9.44 30.37
CA ASP A 461 16.54 9.36 31.37
C ASP A 461 17.04 9.73 32.79
N THR A 462 17.78 10.85 32.86
CA THR A 462 18.39 11.34 34.10
C THR A 462 17.84 12.70 34.46
N TYR A 463 17.33 12.82 35.69
CA TYR A 463 16.70 14.03 36.16
C TYR A 463 17.21 14.45 37.54
N PHE A 464 17.27 15.76 37.72
CA PHE A 464 17.57 16.41 39.00
C PHE A 464 16.26 17.08 39.47
N LYS A 465 15.74 16.64 40.61
CA LYS A 465 14.45 17.12 41.12
C LYS A 465 14.64 17.76 42.48
N ASN A 466 14.19 18.98 42.65
CA ASN A 466 14.27 19.76 43.89
C ASN A 466 15.71 19.89 44.46
N CYS A 467 16.74 19.88 43.57
CA CYS A 467 18.15 19.95 43.96
C CYS A 467 18.61 21.38 44.11
N THR A 468 19.56 21.58 45.02
CA THR A 468 20.29 22.85 45.16
C THR A 468 21.68 22.68 44.61
N ILE A 469 22.07 23.49 43.63
CA ILE A 469 23.33 23.38 42.88
C ILE A 469 24.10 24.68 43.05
N GLU A 470 25.15 24.65 43.87
CA GLU A 470 25.94 25.81 44.23
C GLU A 470 27.37 25.70 43.67
N SER A 471 27.85 26.79 43.08
CA SER A 471 29.23 26.91 42.57
C SER A 471 29.71 25.74 41.71
N THR A 472 28.80 25.09 41.01
CA THR A 472 29.04 23.88 40.21
C THR A 472 29.21 24.24 38.73
N THR A 473 30.19 23.60 38.09
CA THR A 473 30.49 23.83 36.67
C THR A 473 30.15 22.60 35.84
N PHE A 474 29.42 22.82 34.74
CA PHE A 474 29.05 21.81 33.74
C PHE A 474 29.85 22.13 32.46
N TYR A 475 30.79 21.27 32.06
CA TYR A 475 31.61 21.42 30.87
C TYR A 475 31.39 20.28 29.90
N ASN A 476 31.02 20.59 28.65
CA ASN A 476 30.77 19.64 27.58
C ASN A 476 29.77 18.51 27.99
N THR A 477 28.62 18.90 28.58
CA THR A 477 27.61 17.96 29.06
C THR A 477 26.34 18.07 28.26
N ASP A 478 25.52 16.99 28.25
CA ASP A 478 24.17 16.95 27.72
C ASP A 478 23.11 17.19 28.81
N LEU A 479 23.51 17.72 29.97
CA LEU A 479 22.62 18.09 31.05
C LEU A 479 21.96 19.46 30.75
N TYR A 480 20.90 19.43 30.00
CA TYR A 480 20.13 20.63 29.62
C TYR A 480 19.14 21.05 30.72
N LYS A 481 18.65 22.28 30.63
CA LYS A 481 17.74 22.87 31.64
C LYS A 481 16.47 22.06 31.91
N HIS A 482 15.95 21.34 30.96
CA HIS A 482 14.76 20.53 31.13
C HIS A 482 14.96 19.30 32.05
N LYS A 483 16.21 18.87 32.25
CA LYS A 483 16.55 17.78 33.18
C LYS A 483 16.58 18.22 34.64
N PHE A 484 16.53 19.53 34.89
CA PHE A 484 16.50 20.11 36.23
C PHE A 484 15.08 20.61 36.55
N ILE A 485 14.36 19.84 37.36
CA ILE A 485 12.98 20.11 37.76
C ILE A 485 13.01 20.75 39.14
N ASP A 486 12.48 21.96 39.25
CA ASP A 486 12.41 22.72 40.52
C ASP A 486 13.76 22.91 41.23
N CYS A 487 14.86 22.95 40.46
CA CYS A 487 16.23 23.09 41.01
C CYS A 487 16.63 24.56 41.20
N ARG A 488 17.41 24.84 42.25
CA ARG A 488 18.01 26.15 42.53
C ARG A 488 19.46 26.17 42.09
N PHE A 489 19.81 27.12 41.22
CA PHE A 489 21.21 27.36 40.81
C PHE A 489 21.76 28.59 41.47
N ILE A 490 22.91 28.45 42.18
CA ILE A 490 23.62 29.54 42.86
C ILE A 490 25.06 29.53 42.33
N ASN A 491 25.46 30.59 41.65
CA ASN A 491 26.82 30.76 41.08
C ASN A 491 27.30 29.57 40.21
N SER A 492 26.38 28.86 39.57
CA SER A 492 26.70 27.68 38.73
C SER A 492 26.76 28.06 37.25
N THR A 493 27.69 27.46 36.51
CA THR A 493 27.98 27.80 35.11
C THR A 493 27.86 26.59 34.19
N PHE A 494 27.29 26.81 33.02
CA PHE A 494 27.23 25.84 31.92
C PHE A 494 28.17 26.32 30.82
N LEU A 495 29.21 25.53 30.53
CA LEU A 495 30.25 25.84 29.54
C LEU A 495 30.25 24.75 28.46
N GLU A 496 30.26 25.16 27.19
CA GLU A 496 30.36 24.24 26.05
C GLU A 496 29.33 23.09 26.14
N GLN A 497 28.04 23.40 26.11
CA GLN A 497 27.04 22.37 26.07
C GLN A 497 27.15 21.58 24.74
N LYS A 498 26.98 20.26 24.78
CA LYS A 498 27.00 19.43 23.59
C LYS A 498 25.97 19.93 22.59
N GLU A 499 26.40 20.23 21.38
CA GLU A 499 25.48 20.54 20.28
C GLU A 499 24.74 19.26 19.89
N GLY A 500 23.44 19.34 19.78
CA GLY A 500 22.62 18.19 19.38
C GLY A 500 21.17 18.31 19.81
N CYS A 501 20.48 17.21 19.74
CA CYS A 501 19.09 17.12 20.16
C CYS A 501 18.99 17.13 21.69
N HIS A 502 18.12 17.99 22.22
CA HIS A 502 17.90 18.14 23.66
C HIS A 502 16.93 17.11 24.27
N MET A 503 16.68 16.01 23.57
CA MET A 503 15.80 14.95 24.04
C MET A 503 16.58 13.72 24.45
N ASP A 504 16.08 13.01 25.46
CA ASP A 504 16.65 11.74 25.89
C ASP A 504 16.25 10.63 24.93
N PHE A 505 17.23 9.97 24.33
CA PHE A 505 17.03 8.81 23.46
C PHE A 505 17.73 7.61 24.10
N GLU A 506 16.97 6.54 24.30
CA GLU A 506 17.54 5.27 24.76
C GLU A 506 18.35 4.61 23.65
N GLU A 507 19.63 4.34 23.90
CA GLU A 507 20.53 3.74 22.90
C GLU A 507 20.57 2.21 22.93
N ASP A 508 20.19 1.57 24.05
CA ASP A 508 20.59 0.19 24.32
C ASP A 508 19.70 -0.90 23.72
N ASN A 509 18.49 -0.60 23.25
CA ASN A 509 17.52 -1.61 22.84
C ASN A 509 17.11 -1.62 21.36
N ASP A 510 17.78 -0.84 20.52
CA ASP A 510 17.48 -0.78 19.09
C ASP A 510 17.57 -2.17 18.43
N PHE A 511 18.55 -3.00 18.84
CA PHE A 511 18.71 -4.35 18.33
C PHE A 511 17.50 -5.25 18.63
N LEU A 512 16.96 -5.21 19.85
CA LEU A 512 15.79 -6.02 20.22
C LEU A 512 14.56 -5.60 19.43
N ILE A 513 14.36 -4.31 19.23
CA ILE A 513 13.23 -3.78 18.44
C ILE A 513 13.29 -4.31 17.02
N TYR A 514 14.46 -4.24 16.40
CA TYR A 514 14.66 -4.77 15.06
C TYR A 514 14.46 -6.29 15.02
N LEU A 515 14.98 -7.02 16.00
CA LEU A 515 14.85 -8.46 16.10
C LEU A 515 13.38 -8.88 16.23
N VAL A 516 12.61 -8.22 17.09
CA VAL A 516 11.17 -8.48 17.28
C VAL A 516 10.39 -8.25 16.01
N SER A 517 10.64 -7.14 15.35
CA SER A 517 10.00 -6.81 14.07
C SER A 517 10.36 -7.81 12.97
N PHE A 518 11.61 -8.25 12.94
CA PHE A 518 12.08 -9.30 12.02
C PHE A 518 11.40 -10.63 12.29
N LEU A 519 11.33 -11.09 13.53
CA LEU A 519 10.66 -12.34 13.89
C LEU A 519 9.16 -12.31 13.56
N GLY A 520 8.50 -11.17 13.81
CA GLY A 520 7.10 -10.95 13.41
C GLY A 520 6.91 -11.08 11.90
N SER A 521 7.79 -10.47 11.12
CA SER A 521 7.77 -10.57 9.65
C SER A 521 8.10 -11.97 9.14
N LEU A 522 9.03 -12.67 9.78
CA LEU A 522 9.41 -14.05 9.44
C LEU A 522 8.25 -15.02 9.68
N SER A 523 7.46 -14.81 10.74
CA SER A 523 6.30 -15.66 11.07
C SER A 523 5.16 -15.56 10.05
N VAL A 524 5.12 -14.49 9.25
CA VAL A 524 4.16 -14.32 8.14
C VAL A 524 4.40 -15.31 7.01
N LEU A 525 5.64 -15.77 6.78
CA LEU A 525 5.97 -16.72 5.71
C LEU A 525 5.19 -18.04 5.79
N PRO A 526 5.26 -18.80 6.90
CA PRO A 526 4.49 -20.03 7.01
C PRO A 526 2.98 -19.78 6.94
N GLY A 527 2.49 -18.66 7.48
CA GLY A 527 1.08 -18.27 7.39
C GLY A 527 0.61 -18.10 5.94
N ASN A 528 1.42 -17.46 5.10
CA ASN A 528 1.14 -17.31 3.66
C ASN A 528 1.09 -18.64 2.93
N ILE A 529 2.07 -19.54 3.17
CA ILE A 529 2.12 -20.86 2.53
C ILE A 529 0.90 -21.69 2.94
N ILE A 530 0.59 -21.72 4.22
CA ILE A 530 -0.56 -22.46 4.75
C ILE A 530 -1.87 -21.91 4.17
N SER A 531 -2.04 -20.60 4.14
CA SER A 531 -3.25 -19.98 3.58
C SER A 531 -3.42 -20.29 2.10
N ALA A 532 -2.34 -20.23 1.31
CA ALA A 532 -2.38 -20.54 -0.12
C ALA A 532 -2.77 -22.01 -0.39
N LEU A 533 -2.27 -22.95 0.42
CA LEU A 533 -2.57 -24.37 0.26
C LEU A 533 -3.96 -24.77 0.75
N LEU A 534 -4.47 -24.09 1.77
CA LEU A 534 -5.72 -24.47 2.43
C LEU A 534 -6.93 -23.70 1.93
N MET A 535 -6.76 -22.51 1.33
CA MET A 535 -7.86 -21.62 0.93
C MET A 535 -8.85 -22.28 -0.02
N ASP A 536 -8.34 -23.05 -1.00
CA ASP A 536 -9.20 -23.77 -1.95
C ASP A 536 -9.86 -25.01 -1.37
N ARG A 537 -9.28 -25.59 -0.29
CA ARG A 537 -9.84 -26.77 0.37
C ARG A 537 -10.89 -26.42 1.42
N ILE A 538 -10.61 -25.42 2.25
CA ILE A 538 -11.45 -25.03 3.39
C ILE A 538 -12.57 -24.08 2.95
N GLY A 539 -12.32 -23.27 1.92
CA GLY A 539 -13.19 -22.17 1.47
C GLY A 539 -12.75 -20.81 2.03
N ARG A 540 -13.04 -19.74 1.26
CA ARG A 540 -12.61 -18.37 1.57
C ARG A 540 -13.21 -17.89 2.89
N LEU A 541 -14.49 -18.11 3.06
CA LEU A 541 -15.27 -17.64 4.22
C LEU A 541 -14.79 -18.23 5.53
N LYS A 542 -14.62 -19.57 5.58
CA LYS A 542 -14.14 -20.26 6.78
C LYS A 542 -12.70 -19.89 7.08
N MET A 543 -11.89 -19.60 6.05
CA MET A 543 -10.51 -19.14 6.23
C MET A 543 -10.48 -17.75 6.89
N ILE A 544 -11.29 -16.78 6.43
CA ILE A 544 -11.36 -15.44 7.03
C ILE A 544 -11.83 -15.54 8.48
N GLY A 545 -13.02 -16.10 8.70
CA GLY A 545 -13.61 -16.17 10.03
C GLY A 545 -12.75 -16.97 11.00
N GLY A 546 -12.27 -18.14 10.60
CA GLY A 546 -11.44 -19.02 11.43
C GLY A 546 -10.09 -18.39 11.79
N SER A 547 -9.38 -17.81 10.82
CA SER A 547 -8.08 -17.18 11.09
C SER A 547 -8.22 -15.90 11.94
N MET A 548 -9.27 -15.09 11.76
CA MET A 548 -9.55 -13.94 12.63
C MET A 548 -9.82 -14.36 14.07
N LEU A 549 -10.61 -15.44 14.28
CA LEU A 549 -10.88 -15.97 15.61
C LEU A 549 -9.61 -16.53 16.27
N ILE A 550 -8.77 -17.26 15.53
CA ILE A 550 -7.48 -17.75 16.04
C ILE A 550 -6.56 -16.58 16.41
N SER A 551 -6.50 -15.54 15.55
CA SER A 551 -5.73 -14.33 15.82
C SER A 551 -6.24 -13.58 17.06
N ALA A 552 -7.55 -13.55 17.29
CA ALA A 552 -8.13 -13.00 18.51
C ALA A 552 -7.71 -13.77 19.76
N VAL A 553 -7.65 -15.10 19.67
CA VAL A 553 -7.14 -15.96 20.77
C VAL A 553 -5.66 -15.68 21.04
N CYS A 554 -4.83 -15.56 19.99
CA CYS A 554 -3.42 -15.20 20.15
C CYS A 554 -3.26 -13.83 20.83
N CYS A 555 -4.08 -12.86 20.41
CA CYS A 555 -4.11 -11.53 20.99
C CYS A 555 -4.55 -11.56 22.48
N PHE A 556 -5.54 -12.39 22.81
CA PHE A 556 -5.98 -12.57 24.20
C PHE A 556 -4.86 -13.19 25.08
N PHE A 557 -4.12 -14.17 24.58
CA PHE A 557 -3.00 -14.74 25.32
C PHE A 557 -1.80 -13.80 25.42
N LEU A 558 -1.63 -12.86 24.49
CA LEU A 558 -0.63 -11.81 24.58
C LEU A 558 -0.83 -10.96 25.85
N PHE A 559 -2.08 -10.76 26.27
CA PHE A 559 -2.41 -10.04 27.51
C PHE A 559 -1.79 -10.72 28.76
N PHE A 560 -1.74 -12.05 28.80
CA PHE A 560 -1.17 -12.81 29.92
C PHE A 560 0.36 -12.98 29.84
N GLY A 561 1.00 -12.49 28.79
CA GLY A 561 2.46 -12.55 28.65
C GLY A 561 3.15 -11.78 29.78
N ASN A 562 3.86 -12.48 30.67
CA ASN A 562 4.62 -11.91 31.78
C ASN A 562 6.13 -11.89 31.51
N SER A 563 6.59 -12.46 30.40
CA SER A 563 7.97 -12.44 29.96
C SER A 563 8.07 -11.92 28.54
N GLU A 564 9.18 -11.26 28.21
CA GLU A 564 9.45 -10.76 26.84
C GLU A 564 9.35 -11.86 25.80
N SER A 565 9.95 -13.03 26.08
CA SER A 565 9.94 -14.18 25.18
C SER A 565 8.52 -14.70 24.88
N ALA A 566 7.65 -14.74 25.90
CA ALA A 566 6.26 -15.16 25.73
C ALA A 566 5.47 -14.15 24.90
N MET A 567 5.68 -12.84 25.14
CA MET A 567 5.02 -11.79 24.36
C MET A 567 5.45 -11.84 22.89
N ILE A 568 6.75 -11.97 22.61
CA ILE A 568 7.28 -12.12 21.26
C ILE A 568 6.71 -13.36 20.58
N GLY A 569 6.63 -14.49 21.29
CA GLY A 569 6.05 -15.72 20.76
C GLY A 569 4.58 -15.58 20.36
N TRP A 570 3.75 -14.99 21.22
CA TRP A 570 2.33 -14.75 20.92
C TRP A 570 2.14 -13.73 19.79
N GLN A 571 2.99 -12.70 19.71
CA GLN A 571 2.98 -11.75 18.62
C GLN A 571 3.31 -12.42 17.28
N CYS A 572 4.31 -13.28 17.23
CA CYS A 572 4.66 -14.03 16.04
C CYS A 572 3.50 -14.95 15.58
N LEU A 573 2.84 -15.64 16.51
CA LEU A 573 1.66 -16.43 16.19
C LEU A 573 0.50 -15.56 15.68
N PHE A 574 0.28 -14.41 16.29
CA PHE A 574 -0.71 -13.43 15.83
C PHE A 574 -0.43 -12.97 14.39
N CYS A 575 0.80 -12.58 14.07
CA CYS A 575 1.19 -12.17 12.73
C CYS A 575 1.00 -13.29 11.71
N GLY A 576 1.45 -14.51 12.02
CA GLY A 576 1.34 -15.68 11.15
C GLY A 576 -0.10 -16.13 10.88
N THR A 577 -0.99 -16.03 11.87
CA THR A 577 -2.42 -16.39 11.69
C THR A 577 -3.21 -15.28 11.01
N SER A 578 -2.92 -14.01 11.31
CA SER A 578 -3.62 -12.86 10.73
C SER A 578 -3.41 -12.74 9.23
N ILE A 579 -2.23 -13.15 8.70
CA ILE A 579 -1.98 -13.07 7.26
C ILE A 579 -2.91 -13.98 6.46
N ALA A 580 -3.33 -15.10 7.01
CA ALA A 580 -4.29 -15.99 6.36
C ALA A 580 -5.67 -15.32 6.19
N ALA A 581 -6.09 -14.50 7.17
CA ALA A 581 -7.29 -13.68 7.05
C ALA A 581 -7.14 -12.61 5.96
N TRP A 582 -6.00 -11.92 5.90
CA TRP A 582 -5.72 -10.93 4.89
C TRP A 582 -5.78 -11.50 3.48
N ASN A 583 -5.12 -12.64 3.25
CA ASN A 583 -5.11 -13.29 1.93
C ASN A 583 -6.51 -13.70 1.48
N ALA A 584 -7.29 -14.30 2.37
CA ALA A 584 -8.66 -14.71 2.04
C ALA A 584 -9.59 -13.51 1.84
N LEU A 585 -9.40 -12.42 2.60
CA LEU A 585 -10.17 -11.18 2.48
C LEU A 585 -9.91 -10.47 1.14
N ASP A 586 -8.65 -10.43 0.70
CA ASP A 586 -8.29 -9.90 -0.61
C ASP A 586 -8.96 -10.69 -1.74
N VAL A 587 -8.92 -12.03 -1.67
CA VAL A 587 -9.50 -12.92 -2.70
C VAL A 587 -11.02 -12.75 -2.77
N ILE A 588 -11.72 -12.85 -1.64
CA ILE A 588 -13.19 -12.72 -1.64
C ILE A 588 -13.65 -11.34 -2.09
N THR A 589 -12.90 -10.29 -1.77
CA THR A 589 -13.19 -8.93 -2.22
C THR A 589 -13.14 -8.83 -3.74
N VAL A 590 -12.20 -9.52 -4.38
CA VAL A 590 -12.08 -9.53 -5.84
C VAL A 590 -13.14 -10.40 -6.51
N GLU A 591 -13.52 -11.52 -5.89
CA GLU A 591 -14.50 -12.46 -6.42
C GLU A 591 -15.93 -11.94 -6.35
N LEU A 592 -16.26 -11.08 -5.37
CA LEU A 592 -17.63 -10.58 -5.15
C LEU A 592 -18.06 -9.45 -6.09
N TYR A 593 -17.13 -8.79 -6.78
CA TYR A 593 -17.47 -7.64 -7.63
C TYR A 593 -17.17 -7.91 -9.10
N PRO A 594 -18.03 -7.42 -10.01
CA PRO A 594 -17.79 -7.51 -11.44
C PRO A 594 -16.54 -6.73 -11.84
N THR A 595 -15.92 -7.10 -12.95
CA THR A 595 -14.61 -6.61 -13.37
C THR A 595 -14.57 -5.09 -13.56
N ASN A 596 -15.66 -4.48 -14.03
CA ASN A 596 -15.79 -3.03 -14.28
C ASN A 596 -15.86 -2.16 -13.02
N GLN A 597 -16.11 -2.75 -11.85
CA GLN A 597 -16.25 -2.06 -10.56
C GLN A 597 -15.25 -2.58 -9.51
N ARG A 598 -14.54 -3.63 -9.84
CA ARG A 598 -13.66 -4.36 -8.91
C ARG A 598 -12.59 -3.49 -8.31
N ALA A 599 -11.92 -2.66 -9.12
CA ALA A 599 -10.87 -1.78 -8.64
C ALA A 599 -11.44 -0.64 -7.77
N THR A 600 -12.59 -0.12 -8.14
CA THR A 600 -13.30 0.91 -7.35
C THR A 600 -13.72 0.35 -5.99
N ALA A 601 -14.36 -0.82 -5.95
CA ALA A 601 -14.78 -1.47 -4.71
C ALA A 601 -13.59 -1.78 -3.79
N PHE A 602 -12.54 -2.36 -4.35
CA PHE A 602 -11.32 -2.63 -3.61
C PHE A 602 -10.67 -1.34 -3.09
N GLY A 603 -10.65 -0.27 -3.88
CA GLY A 603 -10.15 1.04 -3.48
C GLY A 603 -10.92 1.62 -2.29
N ILE A 604 -12.26 1.53 -2.29
CA ILE A 604 -13.11 1.96 -1.17
C ILE A 604 -12.80 1.15 0.09
N LEU A 605 -12.78 -0.17 0.00
CA LEU A 605 -12.54 -1.04 1.13
C LEU A 605 -11.13 -0.88 1.70
N ASN A 606 -10.12 -0.73 0.82
CA ASN A 606 -8.75 -0.46 1.25
C ASN A 606 -8.60 0.95 1.86
N GLY A 607 -9.33 1.94 1.37
CA GLY A 607 -9.39 3.27 2.00
C GLY A 607 -9.96 3.19 3.42
N LEU A 608 -11.04 2.45 3.63
CA LEU A 608 -11.61 2.18 4.96
C LEU A 608 -10.65 1.37 5.86
N CYS A 609 -9.91 0.42 5.27
CA CYS A 609 -8.82 -0.28 5.94
C CYS A 609 -7.79 0.71 6.50
N LYS A 610 -7.33 1.67 5.70
CA LYS A 610 -6.35 2.67 6.16
C LYS A 610 -6.92 3.60 7.23
N PHE A 611 -8.21 3.92 7.16
CA PHE A 611 -8.89 4.63 8.25
C PHE A 611 -8.90 3.80 9.55
N GLY A 612 -9.18 2.51 9.48
CA GLY A 612 -9.05 1.59 10.61
C GLY A 612 -7.62 1.54 11.17
N ALA A 613 -6.61 1.53 10.29
CA ALA A 613 -5.20 1.57 10.69
C ALA A 613 -4.84 2.88 11.42
N ILE A 614 -5.30 4.03 10.93
CA ILE A 614 -5.11 5.33 11.59
C ILE A 614 -5.70 5.31 12.99
N LEU A 615 -6.95 4.86 13.11
CA LEU A 615 -7.64 4.80 14.40
C LEU A 615 -6.96 3.81 15.37
N GLY A 616 -6.59 2.63 14.88
CA GLY A 616 -5.86 1.64 15.66
C GLY A 616 -4.54 2.20 16.18
N ASN A 617 -3.72 2.76 15.30
CA ASN A 617 -2.45 3.37 15.70
C ASN A 617 -2.63 4.51 16.72
N THR A 618 -3.66 5.35 16.56
CA THR A 618 -3.94 6.45 17.50
C THR A 618 -4.34 5.92 18.87
N ILE A 619 -5.21 4.90 18.93
CA ILE A 619 -5.62 4.26 20.18
C ILE A 619 -4.42 3.62 20.88
N PHE A 620 -3.64 2.82 20.16
CA PHE A 620 -2.46 2.17 20.74
C PHE A 620 -1.45 3.22 21.24
N ALA A 621 -1.15 4.25 20.44
CA ALA A 621 -0.28 5.36 20.84
C ALA A 621 -0.72 6.04 22.15
N SER A 622 -2.03 6.18 22.36
CA SER A 622 -2.58 6.85 23.53
C SER A 622 -2.44 6.02 24.82
N PHE A 623 -2.31 4.70 24.69
CA PHE A 623 -2.25 3.79 25.84
C PHE A 623 -0.87 3.17 26.07
N VAL A 624 0.05 3.24 25.08
CA VAL A 624 1.44 2.83 25.25
C VAL A 624 2.07 3.66 26.37
N GLY A 625 2.71 2.99 27.33
CA GLY A 625 3.26 3.65 28.53
C GLY A 625 2.27 3.84 29.68
N ILE A 626 0.96 3.61 29.48
CA ILE A 626 -0.05 3.67 30.53
C ILE A 626 -0.54 2.26 30.90
N THR A 627 -1.01 1.50 29.91
CA THR A 627 -1.51 0.14 30.10
C THR A 627 -1.53 -0.64 28.79
N LYS A 628 -1.14 -1.91 28.85
CA LYS A 628 -1.28 -2.85 27.75
C LYS A 628 -2.69 -3.46 27.63
N VAL A 629 -3.50 -3.34 28.66
CA VAL A 629 -4.79 -4.04 28.79
C VAL A 629 -5.80 -3.57 27.74
N VAL A 630 -6.04 -2.26 27.69
CA VAL A 630 -7.10 -1.67 26.85
C VAL A 630 -6.86 -1.93 25.35
N PRO A 631 -5.69 -1.62 24.78
CA PRO A 631 -5.48 -1.80 23.33
C PRO A 631 -5.50 -3.27 22.92
N ILE A 632 -4.90 -4.17 23.69
CA ILE A 632 -4.88 -5.61 23.38
C ILE A 632 -6.28 -6.22 23.42
N LEU A 633 -7.08 -5.92 24.45
CA LEU A 633 -8.44 -6.43 24.55
C LEU A 633 -9.37 -5.83 23.49
N LEU A 634 -9.18 -4.56 23.13
CA LEU A 634 -9.93 -3.94 22.04
C LEU A 634 -9.59 -4.62 20.70
N ALA A 635 -8.31 -4.91 20.44
CA ALA A 635 -7.90 -5.63 19.25
C ALA A 635 -8.51 -7.05 19.21
N ALA A 636 -8.46 -7.79 20.31
CA ALA A 636 -9.06 -9.11 20.39
C ALA A 636 -10.58 -9.07 20.17
N ALA A 637 -11.29 -8.14 20.81
CA ALA A 637 -12.73 -7.99 20.65
C ALA A 637 -13.13 -7.61 19.21
N SER A 638 -12.38 -6.72 18.57
CA SER A 638 -12.64 -6.32 17.19
C SER A 638 -12.41 -7.45 16.20
N LEU A 639 -11.39 -8.30 16.42
CA LEU A 639 -11.15 -9.50 15.61
C LEU A 639 -12.27 -10.54 15.77
N VAL A 640 -12.77 -10.76 16.99
CA VAL A 640 -13.93 -11.64 17.22
C VAL A 640 -15.15 -11.11 16.49
N GLY A 641 -15.46 -9.83 16.66
CA GLY A 641 -16.61 -9.19 16.00
C GLY A 641 -16.53 -9.26 14.48
N GLY A 642 -15.37 -8.89 13.93
CA GLY A 642 -15.11 -8.95 12.48
C GLY A 642 -15.17 -10.38 11.95
N GLY A 643 -14.56 -11.36 12.66
CA GLY A 643 -14.59 -12.77 12.27
C GLY A 643 -16.00 -13.36 12.23
N LEU A 644 -16.84 -13.04 13.21
CA LEU A 644 -18.25 -13.49 13.25
C LEU A 644 -19.08 -12.82 12.15
N ILE A 645 -18.84 -11.54 11.85
CA ILE A 645 -19.52 -10.82 10.77
C ILE A 645 -19.09 -11.36 9.41
N ALA A 646 -17.81 -11.70 9.24
CA ALA A 646 -17.29 -12.27 8.01
C ALA A 646 -18.02 -13.56 7.60
N LEU A 647 -18.45 -14.38 8.56
CA LEU A 647 -19.20 -15.62 8.30
C LEU A 647 -20.59 -15.41 7.66
N ARG A 648 -21.06 -14.16 7.55
CA ARG A 648 -22.31 -13.81 6.86
C ARG A 648 -22.14 -13.51 5.38
N LEU A 649 -20.90 -13.45 4.87
CA LEU A 649 -20.64 -13.29 3.44
C LEU A 649 -21.08 -14.55 2.66
N PRO A 650 -21.42 -14.43 1.38
CA PRO A 650 -21.61 -15.58 0.52
C PRO A 650 -20.27 -16.31 0.26
N GLU A 651 -20.27 -17.63 0.18
CA GLU A 651 -19.10 -18.40 -0.24
C GLU A 651 -18.93 -18.27 -1.77
N THR A 652 -17.75 -17.85 -2.19
CA THR A 652 -17.44 -17.61 -3.62
C THR A 652 -16.69 -18.78 -4.28
N ARG A 653 -16.46 -19.84 -3.53
CA ARG A 653 -15.78 -21.04 -4.04
C ARG A 653 -16.56 -21.62 -5.21
N GLU A 654 -15.87 -21.91 -6.32
CA GLU A 654 -16.42 -22.51 -7.54
C GLU A 654 -17.36 -21.58 -8.34
N GLN A 655 -17.47 -20.30 -8.02
CA GLN A 655 -18.16 -19.33 -8.87
C GLN A 655 -17.23 -18.86 -9.98
N VAL A 656 -17.78 -18.83 -11.21
CA VAL A 656 -17.06 -18.25 -12.36
C VAL A 656 -16.90 -16.75 -12.09
N LEU A 657 -15.68 -16.24 -12.24
CA LEU A 657 -15.38 -14.82 -12.07
C LEU A 657 -16.08 -14.00 -13.18
N MET A 658 -17.12 -13.27 -12.83
CA MET A 658 -17.81 -12.34 -13.73
C MET A 658 -16.99 -11.08 -14.03
#